data_5da6d0bf765283ad5d2a3f603c864138
#
_entry.id   5da6d0bf765283ad5d2a3f603c864138
#
_cell.length_a   1.000
_cell.length_b   1.000
_cell.length_c   1.000
_cell.angle_alpha   90.00
_cell.angle_beta   90.00
_cell.angle_gamma   90.00
#
_symmetry.space_group_name_H-M   'P 1'
#
loop_
_entity.id
_entity.type
_entity.pdbx_description
1 polymer ?
#
loop_
_entity_poly.entity_id
_entity_poly.type
_entity_poly.pdbx_seq_one_letter_code
_entity_poly.pdbx_strand_id
1 'polypeptide(L)'
;MSKFDNKRVMPRYSAIDIVMTVFALCIVGKSIYIATAKRDYWMKVAQRQKKDSVTVKPTRGNILSCDGQLMASSLPEYKLFMDFKALKEAGNDSLWDVKEDSICMGLSKIFPELTFTEFKRHIDEGRKKQSRHWSLYPRRINYNTFTEVKALPVFNLGKNSSGFHWEEYNARTRGFGGLAGRTIGALFGAKDTARFGLELSYDSILRGTNGIVQRKKVLNKYLNITDTPPIDGADIVTTINVSMQDLAERSLEQELKEINGNVGVAIVMEVHTGDVKAIVNLEKCDDGEYREVRNHAVSDLLEPGSVFKPASLLVALDDGVVDTLCRVETGNGVWNMYGRDMKDHNWRKGGYGMLTFAETLWYSSNIGVSRIIDDHYHKHPEKFVQGIDRLGLRDNLRIPLVGSTPAIIRMPRKNSRGQYVNWSKTALPWMSIGYETQVPPISTLTFYNAVANNGKMVRPRFVTKVVKNGETLKEFPVEVMRPQIAKEKSIKELQTILEQVVSVGLGRKAGSPNFKVAGKTGTAQISKGAGGYKNGGTNYLVSFAGYFPADAPQYSCIVCIQKSGLPASGGTMSGKVFHEISEGIMAQSLKLDVKDARDSASVFLPDVKSGNILAADYVLKHLGINTATNWSGSYATGNPIWGKAEKEGKKKVLLIKEKQYSKNAVPDVSGMGARDAIFMMESRGIKTRIYGRGKVVKQSLVPGTRIKKGQVCELTLDL
;
A
#
# COMPACT_ATOMS: atom_id res chain seq x y z
N MET A 1 -7.22 -48.01 81.12
CA MET A 1 -6.47 -46.86 80.52
C MET A 1 -5.03 -46.93 80.99
N SER A 2 -4.11 -47.46 80.20
CA SER A 2 -2.66 -47.49 80.54
C SER A 2 -2.10 -46.10 80.62
N LYS A 3 -1.53 -45.73 81.77
CA LYS A 3 -0.83 -44.45 81.93
C LYS A 3 0.33 -44.40 80.93
N PHE A 4 0.31 -43.43 80.01
CA PHE A 4 1.40 -43.16 79.12
C PHE A 4 2.64 -42.81 79.97
N ASP A 5 3.71 -43.63 79.84
CA ASP A 5 4.94 -43.40 80.58
C ASP A 5 5.77 -42.32 79.81
N ASN A 6 5.54 -41.06 80.18
CA ASN A 6 6.15 -39.88 79.52
C ASN A 6 7.72 -39.96 79.55
N LYS A 7 8.33 -40.66 80.53
CA LYS A 7 9.80 -40.74 80.58
C LYS A 7 10.43 -41.63 79.51
N ARG A 8 9.63 -42.62 78.97
CA ARG A 8 10.14 -43.48 77.86
C ARG A 8 9.70 -43.00 76.48
N VAL A 9 8.63 -42.22 76.42
CA VAL A 9 8.10 -41.75 75.13
C VAL A 9 8.73 -40.45 74.68
N MET A 10 8.95 -39.47 75.55
CA MET A 10 9.55 -38.17 75.23
C MET A 10 10.95 -38.24 74.55
N PRO A 11 11.89 -39.10 75.01
CA PRO A 11 13.19 -39.22 74.32
C PRO A 11 13.05 -39.73 72.90
N ARG A 12 12.06 -40.53 72.55
CA ARG A 12 11.83 -41.02 71.19
C ARG A 12 11.27 -39.91 70.29
N TYR A 13 10.37 -39.08 70.79
CA TYR A 13 9.86 -37.91 70.05
C TYR A 13 10.97 -36.90 69.84
N SER A 14 11.79 -36.62 70.89
CA SER A 14 12.95 -35.71 70.72
C SER A 14 13.96 -36.23 69.68
N ALA A 15 14.18 -37.56 69.65
CA ALA A 15 15.08 -38.16 68.67
C ALA A 15 14.51 -38.00 67.21
N ILE A 16 13.21 -38.20 67.05
CA ILE A 16 12.53 -37.98 65.76
C ILE A 16 12.59 -36.51 65.35
N ASP A 17 12.36 -35.61 66.31
CA ASP A 17 12.44 -34.15 66.06
C ASP A 17 13.82 -33.70 65.63
N ILE A 18 14.86 -34.22 66.27
CA ILE A 18 16.28 -33.96 65.88
C ILE A 18 16.55 -34.49 64.48
N VAL A 19 16.10 -35.72 64.17
CA VAL A 19 16.31 -36.29 62.82
C VAL A 19 15.56 -35.47 61.75
N MET A 20 14.32 -35.07 62.04
CA MET A 20 13.53 -34.22 61.11
C MET A 20 14.17 -32.84 60.94
N THR A 21 14.65 -32.25 62.01
CA THR A 21 15.37 -30.94 61.95
C THR A 21 16.64 -31.04 61.13
N VAL A 22 17.46 -32.09 61.36
CA VAL A 22 18.69 -32.32 60.55
C VAL A 22 18.34 -32.54 59.09
N PHE A 23 17.27 -33.31 58.82
CA PHE A 23 16.81 -33.52 57.42
C PHE A 23 16.36 -32.22 56.77
N ALA A 24 15.58 -31.41 57.48
CA ALA A 24 15.17 -30.08 57.00
C ALA A 24 16.39 -29.17 56.74
N LEU A 25 17.39 -29.14 57.62
CA LEU A 25 18.64 -28.38 57.43
C LEU A 25 19.42 -28.89 56.22
N CYS A 26 19.50 -30.19 55.99
CA CYS A 26 20.09 -30.78 54.79
C CYS A 26 19.38 -30.36 53.50
N ILE A 27 18.06 -30.30 53.48
CA ILE A 27 17.30 -29.82 52.34
C ILE A 27 17.56 -28.34 52.07
N VAL A 28 17.55 -27.50 53.10
CA VAL A 28 17.86 -26.09 52.99
C VAL A 28 19.30 -25.88 52.50
N GLY A 29 20.27 -26.58 53.13
CA GLY A 29 21.68 -26.51 52.69
C GLY A 29 21.88 -26.95 51.23
N LYS A 30 21.19 -28.03 50.83
CA LYS A 30 21.20 -28.50 49.44
C LYS A 30 20.60 -27.48 48.49
N SER A 31 19.51 -26.82 48.88
CA SER A 31 18.85 -25.78 48.09
C SER A 31 19.76 -24.55 47.91
N ILE A 32 20.41 -24.11 48.98
CA ILE A 32 21.41 -23.04 48.96
C ILE A 32 22.60 -23.42 48.05
N TYR A 33 23.12 -24.63 48.16
CA TYR A 33 24.20 -25.13 47.31
C TYR A 33 23.80 -25.14 45.86
N ILE A 34 22.57 -25.55 45.49
CA ILE A 34 22.08 -25.53 44.13
C ILE A 34 21.93 -24.09 43.63
N ALA A 35 21.41 -23.19 44.47
CA ALA A 35 21.19 -21.79 44.12
C ALA A 35 22.46 -20.96 43.95
N THR A 36 23.52 -21.35 44.66
CA THR A 36 24.81 -20.63 44.64
C THR A 36 25.88 -21.35 43.80
N ALA A 37 26.39 -22.47 44.30
CA ALA A 37 27.53 -23.18 43.70
C ALA A 37 27.19 -23.87 42.35
N LYS A 38 25.93 -24.27 42.15
CA LYS A 38 25.50 -24.90 40.90
C LYS A 38 24.64 -23.98 40.00
N ARG A 39 24.61 -22.68 40.35
CA ARG A 39 23.80 -21.69 39.60
C ARG A 39 24.17 -21.68 38.11
N ASP A 40 25.45 -21.63 37.76
CA ASP A 40 25.90 -21.58 36.37
C ASP A 40 25.55 -22.86 35.59
N TYR A 41 25.62 -24.00 36.25
CA TYR A 41 25.20 -25.27 35.65
C TYR A 41 23.71 -25.25 35.32
N TRP A 42 22.87 -24.85 36.28
CA TRP A 42 21.42 -24.82 36.06
C TRP A 42 20.99 -23.70 35.13
N MET A 43 21.69 -22.58 35.13
CA MET A 43 21.52 -21.53 34.13
C MET A 43 21.84 -22.04 32.72
N LYS A 44 22.91 -22.82 32.52
CA LYS A 44 23.21 -23.45 31.23
C LYS A 44 22.18 -24.50 30.82
N VAL A 45 21.64 -25.27 31.76
CA VAL A 45 20.55 -26.21 31.52
C VAL A 45 19.25 -25.46 31.12
N ALA A 46 18.91 -24.40 31.84
CA ALA A 46 17.77 -23.55 31.50
C ALA A 46 17.92 -22.88 30.12
N GLN A 47 19.14 -22.44 29.78
CA GLN A 47 19.44 -21.89 28.44
C GLN A 47 19.34 -22.95 27.33
N ARG A 48 19.73 -24.21 27.62
CA ARG A 48 19.52 -25.33 26.68
C ARG A 48 18.04 -25.65 26.47
N GLN A 49 17.21 -25.55 27.51
CA GLN A 49 15.77 -25.71 27.39
C GLN A 49 15.11 -24.54 26.62
N LYS A 50 15.64 -23.32 26.75
CA LYS A 50 15.22 -22.16 25.93
C LYS A 50 15.60 -22.28 24.45
N LYS A 51 16.57 -23.11 24.09
CA LYS A 51 16.99 -23.30 22.68
C LYS A 51 15.95 -24.03 21.82
N ASP A 52 14.95 -24.65 22.40
CA ASP A 52 13.84 -25.29 21.68
C ASP A 52 12.64 -24.35 21.49
N SER A 53 12.79 -23.05 21.71
CA SER A 53 11.76 -22.07 21.40
C SER A 53 11.79 -21.75 19.91
N VAL A 54 10.65 -21.97 19.24
CA VAL A 54 10.43 -21.63 17.84
C VAL A 54 9.73 -20.27 17.77
N THR A 55 10.33 -19.34 17.06
CA THR A 55 9.69 -18.06 16.81
C THR A 55 8.59 -18.25 15.76
N VAL A 56 7.35 -17.91 16.10
CA VAL A 56 6.22 -17.90 15.17
C VAL A 56 6.06 -16.47 14.64
N LYS A 57 6.12 -16.32 13.34
CA LYS A 57 5.95 -15.04 12.70
C LYS A 57 4.47 -14.65 12.65
N PRO A 58 4.13 -13.37 12.90
CA PRO A 58 2.79 -12.84 12.69
C PRO A 58 2.47 -12.73 11.20
N THR A 59 1.21 -12.56 10.88
CA THR A 59 0.77 -12.15 9.55
C THR A 59 1.05 -10.65 9.37
N ARG A 60 1.71 -10.30 8.26
CA ARG A 60 1.98 -8.91 7.94
C ARG A 60 0.71 -8.22 7.47
N GLY A 61 0.42 -7.02 7.99
CA GLY A 61 -0.74 -6.21 7.63
C GLY A 61 -0.77 -5.84 6.14
N ASN A 62 -1.94 -5.54 5.63
CA ASN A 62 -2.17 -5.19 4.23
C ASN A 62 -1.89 -3.71 3.96
N ILE A 63 -1.63 -3.39 2.69
CA ILE A 63 -1.63 -2.01 2.19
C ILE A 63 -2.86 -1.87 1.29
N LEU A 64 -3.76 -0.98 1.68
CA LEU A 64 -5.03 -0.74 1.01
C LEU A 64 -4.98 0.59 0.25
N SER A 65 -5.69 0.68 -0.86
CA SER A 65 -6.00 1.94 -1.54
C SER A 65 -7.01 2.78 -0.75
N CYS A 66 -7.29 4.00 -1.18
CA CYS A 66 -8.26 4.87 -0.51
C CYS A 66 -9.69 4.32 -0.51
N ASP A 67 -10.02 3.48 -1.47
CA ASP A 67 -11.30 2.79 -1.64
C ASP A 67 -11.29 1.34 -1.13
N GLY A 68 -10.25 0.96 -0.36
CA GLY A 68 -10.17 -0.31 0.34
C GLY A 68 -9.70 -1.50 -0.49
N GLN A 69 -9.21 -1.29 -1.71
CA GLN A 69 -8.67 -2.36 -2.55
C GLN A 69 -7.29 -2.82 -2.07
N LEU A 70 -6.98 -4.11 -2.16
CA LEU A 70 -5.73 -4.70 -1.71
C LEU A 70 -4.58 -4.37 -2.68
N MET A 71 -3.75 -3.38 -2.36
CA MET A 71 -2.56 -3.04 -3.13
C MET A 71 -1.38 -3.98 -2.84
N ALA A 72 -1.19 -4.34 -1.57
CA ALA A 72 -0.24 -5.37 -1.17
C ALA A 72 -0.81 -6.19 0.00
N SER A 73 -0.72 -7.52 -0.13
CA SER A 73 -1.23 -8.48 0.86
C SER A 73 -0.26 -9.63 1.04
N SER A 74 -0.29 -10.27 2.20
CA SER A 74 0.49 -11.49 2.48
C SER A 74 -0.37 -12.71 2.24
N LEU A 75 0.00 -13.53 1.27
CA LEU A 75 -0.66 -14.79 0.97
C LEU A 75 0.25 -15.96 1.35
N PRO A 76 -0.32 -17.07 1.86
CA PRO A 76 0.47 -18.25 2.17
C PRO A 76 0.97 -18.91 0.87
N GLU A 77 2.26 -19.17 0.83
CA GLU A 77 2.92 -20.01 -0.16
C GLU A 77 3.51 -21.23 0.53
N TYR A 78 3.55 -22.33 -0.19
CA TYR A 78 3.98 -23.62 0.33
C TYR A 78 5.17 -24.14 -0.45
N LYS A 79 6.18 -24.64 0.28
CA LYS A 79 7.27 -25.42 -0.30
C LYS A 79 7.09 -26.89 0.10
N LEU A 80 7.13 -27.77 -0.88
CA LEU A 80 6.77 -29.17 -0.70
C LEU A 80 7.99 -30.04 -0.47
N PHE A 81 7.88 -30.95 0.48
CA PHE A 81 8.94 -31.87 0.84
C PHE A 81 8.42 -33.28 1.09
N MET A 82 9.31 -34.25 0.96
CA MET A 82 9.06 -35.65 1.25
C MET A 82 10.11 -36.19 2.22
N ASP A 83 9.66 -36.89 3.27
CA ASP A 83 10.47 -37.71 4.16
C ASP A 83 10.29 -39.17 3.78
N PHE A 84 11.19 -39.70 2.89
CA PHE A 84 11.16 -41.06 2.46
C PHE A 84 11.48 -42.07 3.56
N LYS A 85 12.21 -41.64 4.60
CA LYS A 85 12.50 -42.49 5.75
C LYS A 85 11.28 -42.69 6.63
N ALA A 86 10.50 -41.63 6.87
CA ALA A 86 9.23 -41.73 7.61
C ALA A 86 8.21 -42.60 6.88
N LEU A 87 8.13 -42.53 5.53
CA LEU A 87 7.29 -43.41 4.71
C LEU A 87 7.62 -44.87 4.95
N LYS A 88 8.92 -45.23 4.92
CA LYS A 88 9.41 -46.59 5.18
C LYS A 88 9.17 -47.03 6.62
N GLU A 89 9.47 -46.17 7.61
CA GLU A 89 9.22 -46.43 9.03
C GLU A 89 7.72 -46.66 9.34
N ALA A 90 6.82 -46.03 8.56
CA ALA A 90 5.36 -46.23 8.64
C ALA A 90 4.85 -47.49 7.97
N GLY A 91 5.70 -48.23 7.28
CA GLY A 91 5.32 -49.49 6.56
C GLY A 91 4.53 -49.25 5.26
N ASN A 92 4.53 -48.03 4.72
CA ASN A 92 3.75 -47.62 3.54
C ASN A 92 4.58 -47.64 2.25
N ASP A 93 5.76 -48.24 2.27
CA ASP A 93 6.67 -48.31 1.10
C ASP A 93 6.03 -49.08 -0.06
N SER A 94 5.31 -50.19 0.24
CA SER A 94 4.57 -50.97 -0.78
C SER A 94 3.40 -50.18 -1.41
N LEU A 95 2.74 -49.33 -0.64
CA LEU A 95 1.69 -48.45 -1.16
C LEU A 95 2.27 -47.37 -2.08
N TRP A 96 3.46 -46.88 -1.78
CA TRP A 96 4.19 -45.97 -2.64
C TRP A 96 4.53 -46.63 -3.97
N ASP A 97 5.11 -47.84 -3.97
CA ASP A 97 5.48 -48.58 -5.18
C ASP A 97 4.31 -48.75 -6.14
N VAL A 98 3.11 -49.00 -5.60
CA VAL A 98 1.87 -49.14 -6.41
C VAL A 98 1.35 -47.78 -6.92
N LYS A 99 1.60 -46.70 -6.22
CA LYS A 99 1.00 -45.36 -6.52
C LYS A 99 1.99 -44.37 -7.13
N GLU A 100 3.27 -44.68 -7.20
CA GLU A 100 4.33 -43.77 -7.66
C GLU A 100 4.05 -43.18 -9.05
N ASP A 101 3.65 -44.02 -10.00
CA ASP A 101 3.34 -43.55 -11.35
C ASP A 101 2.12 -42.62 -11.36
N SER A 102 1.11 -42.90 -10.52
CA SER A 102 -0.06 -42.02 -10.35
C SER A 102 0.32 -40.68 -9.72
N ILE A 103 1.26 -40.69 -8.77
CA ILE A 103 1.78 -39.45 -8.12
C ILE A 103 2.57 -38.62 -9.15
N CYS A 104 3.50 -39.26 -9.87
CA CYS A 104 4.30 -38.57 -10.89
C CYS A 104 3.44 -37.99 -12.02
N MET A 105 2.41 -38.74 -12.46
CA MET A 105 1.44 -38.27 -13.46
C MET A 105 0.62 -37.11 -12.91
N GLY A 106 0.17 -37.18 -11.67
CA GLY A 106 -0.54 -36.08 -11.00
C GLY A 106 0.32 -34.86 -10.87
N LEU A 107 1.59 -34.99 -10.45
CA LEU A 107 2.53 -33.87 -10.35
C LEU A 107 2.84 -33.25 -11.71
N SER A 108 3.07 -34.05 -12.77
CA SER A 108 3.31 -33.50 -14.11
C SER A 108 2.07 -32.78 -14.70
N LYS A 109 0.87 -33.18 -14.30
CA LYS A 109 -0.36 -32.50 -14.70
C LYS A 109 -0.51 -31.15 -13.98
N ILE A 110 -0.14 -31.10 -12.69
CA ILE A 110 -0.19 -29.87 -11.88
C ILE A 110 0.94 -28.91 -12.26
N PHE A 111 2.11 -29.43 -12.58
CA PHE A 111 3.32 -28.69 -12.95
C PHE A 111 3.78 -29.03 -14.36
N PRO A 112 3.16 -28.47 -15.40
CA PRO A 112 3.40 -28.85 -16.80
C PRO A 112 4.81 -28.53 -17.32
N GLU A 113 5.59 -27.73 -16.59
CA GLU A 113 7.00 -27.44 -16.89
C GLU A 113 7.96 -28.60 -16.61
N LEU A 114 7.53 -29.63 -15.87
CA LEU A 114 8.30 -30.85 -15.60
C LEU A 114 7.53 -32.05 -16.11
N THR A 115 8.23 -32.89 -16.86
CA THR A 115 7.66 -34.11 -17.44
C THR A 115 7.50 -35.22 -16.39
N PHE A 116 6.65 -36.19 -16.69
CA PHE A 116 6.50 -37.40 -15.86
C PHE A 116 7.86 -38.09 -15.58
N THR A 117 8.71 -38.22 -16.58
CA THR A 117 10.02 -38.88 -16.47
C THR A 117 11.00 -38.10 -15.59
N GLU A 118 10.92 -36.77 -15.61
CA GLU A 118 11.74 -35.93 -14.75
C GLU A 118 11.29 -36.01 -13.30
N PHE A 119 9.99 -35.97 -13.03
CA PHE A 119 9.47 -36.17 -11.66
C PHE A 119 9.84 -37.56 -11.14
N LYS A 120 9.66 -38.60 -11.93
CA LYS A 120 9.99 -39.98 -11.52
C LYS A 120 11.48 -40.11 -11.16
N ARG A 121 12.37 -39.63 -12.03
CA ARG A 121 13.81 -39.62 -11.76
C ARG A 121 14.18 -38.85 -10.49
N HIS A 122 13.57 -37.67 -10.30
CA HIS A 122 13.82 -36.81 -9.13
C HIS A 122 13.36 -37.48 -7.84
N ILE A 123 12.20 -38.10 -7.84
CA ILE A 123 11.63 -38.81 -6.69
C ILE A 123 12.45 -40.07 -6.37
N ASP A 124 12.80 -40.88 -7.39
CA ASP A 124 13.66 -42.04 -7.24
C ASP A 124 15.02 -41.70 -6.61
N GLU A 125 15.61 -40.58 -7.01
CA GLU A 125 16.86 -40.10 -6.42
C GLU A 125 16.71 -39.77 -4.93
N GLY A 126 15.63 -39.08 -4.55
CA GLY A 126 15.31 -38.76 -3.14
C GLY A 126 15.09 -40.04 -2.31
N ARG A 127 14.40 -41.02 -2.90
CA ARG A 127 14.13 -42.31 -2.28
C ARG A 127 15.40 -43.13 -2.08
N LYS A 128 16.27 -43.21 -3.10
CA LYS A 128 17.57 -43.88 -2.98
C LYS A 128 18.44 -43.28 -1.88
N LYS A 129 18.42 -41.96 -1.73
CA LYS A 129 19.13 -41.23 -0.65
C LYS A 129 18.48 -41.38 0.71
N GLN A 130 17.27 -41.98 0.81
CA GLN A 130 16.46 -42.04 2.05
C GLN A 130 16.38 -40.67 2.76
N SER A 131 16.18 -39.61 1.96
CA SER A 131 16.18 -38.24 2.47
C SER A 131 14.97 -38.04 3.36
N ARG A 132 15.19 -37.33 4.51
CA ARG A 132 14.10 -36.88 5.40
C ARG A 132 13.50 -35.55 4.99
N HIS A 133 14.16 -34.84 4.06
CA HIS A 133 13.72 -33.50 3.63
C HIS A 133 14.05 -33.29 2.16
N TRP A 134 13.37 -34.02 1.30
CA TRP A 134 13.56 -33.98 -0.16
C TRP A 134 12.54 -33.00 -0.77
N SER A 135 13.02 -31.96 -1.43
CA SER A 135 12.12 -30.99 -2.10
C SER A 135 11.44 -31.67 -3.30
N LEU A 136 10.12 -31.75 -3.30
CA LEU A 136 9.35 -32.34 -4.41
C LEU A 136 9.26 -31.40 -5.62
N TYR A 137 9.29 -30.10 -5.37
CA TYR A 137 9.22 -29.08 -6.40
C TYR A 137 10.11 -27.87 -6.01
N PRO A 138 10.90 -27.31 -6.96
CA PRO A 138 11.91 -26.30 -6.62
C PRO A 138 11.34 -24.96 -6.21
N ARG A 139 10.13 -24.61 -6.70
CA ARG A 139 9.49 -23.33 -6.43
C ARG A 139 8.47 -23.44 -5.29
N ARG A 140 8.05 -22.31 -4.77
CA ARG A 140 6.90 -22.22 -3.88
C ARG A 140 5.62 -22.22 -4.70
N ILE A 141 4.55 -22.73 -4.12
CA ILE A 141 3.23 -22.83 -4.75
C ILE A 141 2.17 -22.13 -3.89
N ASN A 142 1.12 -21.68 -4.53
CA ASN A 142 -0.04 -21.08 -3.87
C ASN A 142 -0.91 -22.13 -3.17
N TYR A 143 -1.88 -21.67 -2.39
CA TYR A 143 -2.80 -22.54 -1.64
C TYR A 143 -3.63 -23.49 -2.52
N ASN A 144 -4.10 -23.03 -3.67
CA ASN A 144 -4.91 -23.86 -4.58
C ASN A 144 -4.10 -25.04 -5.10
N THR A 145 -2.95 -24.77 -5.67
CA THR A 145 -2.01 -25.81 -6.15
C THR A 145 -1.56 -26.73 -5.02
N PHE A 146 -1.32 -26.18 -3.81
CA PHE A 146 -1.01 -26.99 -2.62
C PHE A 146 -2.14 -28.00 -2.31
N THR A 147 -3.39 -27.56 -2.38
CA THR A 147 -4.54 -28.41 -2.10
C THR A 147 -4.67 -29.52 -3.14
N GLU A 148 -4.40 -29.22 -4.41
CA GLU A 148 -4.38 -30.23 -5.49
C GLU A 148 -3.27 -31.26 -5.27
N VAL A 149 -2.05 -30.83 -4.93
CA VAL A 149 -0.95 -31.75 -4.63
C VAL A 149 -1.27 -32.60 -3.40
N LYS A 150 -1.81 -32.01 -2.33
CA LYS A 150 -2.18 -32.72 -1.11
C LYS A 150 -3.28 -33.77 -1.33
N ALA A 151 -4.09 -33.62 -2.36
CA ALA A 151 -5.13 -34.58 -2.72
C ALA A 151 -4.59 -35.81 -3.49
N LEU A 152 -3.32 -35.79 -3.94
CA LEU A 152 -2.72 -36.92 -4.63
C LEU A 152 -2.61 -38.16 -3.74
N PRO A 153 -2.59 -39.39 -4.34
CA PRO A 153 -2.41 -40.62 -3.59
C PRO A 153 -1.18 -40.54 -2.69
N VAL A 154 -1.22 -41.18 -1.53
CA VAL A 154 -0.20 -41.15 -0.47
C VAL A 154 -0.10 -39.76 0.22
N PHE A 155 -0.06 -38.64 -0.53
CA PHE A 155 0.07 -37.30 0.05
C PHE A 155 -1.16 -36.89 0.90
N ASN A 156 -2.32 -37.49 0.61
CA ASN A 156 -3.56 -37.30 1.41
C ASN A 156 -3.54 -38.02 2.77
N LEU A 157 -2.56 -38.87 3.01
CA LEU A 157 -2.36 -39.49 4.32
C LEU A 157 -1.72 -38.48 5.29
N GLY A 158 -1.84 -38.71 6.58
CA GLY A 158 -1.20 -37.84 7.58
C GLY A 158 0.32 -37.80 7.45
N LYS A 159 0.96 -36.71 7.85
CA LYS A 159 2.42 -36.48 7.74
C LYS A 159 3.28 -37.65 8.20
N ASN A 160 2.93 -38.30 9.29
CA ASN A 160 3.70 -39.42 9.85
C ASN A 160 3.52 -40.74 9.05
N SER A 161 2.47 -40.85 8.24
CA SER A 161 2.16 -42.04 7.44
C SER A 161 2.60 -41.88 5.98
N SER A 162 2.54 -40.67 5.46
CA SER A 162 2.93 -40.38 4.07
C SER A 162 4.37 -39.91 3.91
N GLY A 163 4.98 -39.32 4.95
CA GLY A 163 6.21 -38.56 4.84
C GLY A 163 6.07 -37.23 4.11
N PHE A 164 4.91 -36.95 3.50
CA PHE A 164 4.65 -35.67 2.84
C PHE A 164 4.50 -34.56 3.86
N HIS A 165 5.30 -33.51 3.71
CA HIS A 165 5.24 -32.33 4.59
C HIS A 165 5.55 -31.07 3.78
N TRP A 166 5.24 -29.95 4.36
CA TRP A 166 5.43 -28.65 3.72
C TRP A 166 5.92 -27.61 4.71
N GLU A 167 6.55 -26.59 4.19
CA GLU A 167 6.87 -25.37 4.88
C GLU A 167 5.98 -24.25 4.33
N GLU A 168 5.35 -23.51 5.23
CA GLU A 168 4.52 -22.37 4.89
C GLU A 168 5.32 -21.09 4.95
N TYR A 169 5.18 -20.27 3.94
CA TYR A 169 5.80 -18.97 3.81
C TYR A 169 4.74 -17.92 3.50
N ASN A 170 4.84 -16.77 4.13
CA ASN A 170 4.01 -15.64 3.76
C ASN A 170 4.67 -14.88 2.60
N ALA A 171 4.12 -15.02 1.40
CA ALA A 171 4.55 -14.27 0.24
C ALA A 171 3.85 -12.92 0.18
N ARG A 172 4.62 -11.86 -0.06
CA ARG A 172 4.06 -10.53 -0.26
C ARG A 172 3.65 -10.37 -1.71
N THR A 173 2.36 -10.35 -1.97
CA THR A 173 1.76 -10.25 -3.30
C THR A 173 1.14 -8.88 -3.49
N ARG A 174 1.24 -8.34 -4.71
CA ARG A 174 0.59 -7.10 -5.12
C ARG A 174 -0.64 -7.41 -5.96
N GLY A 175 -1.81 -6.88 -5.55
CA GLY A 175 -3.08 -7.12 -6.23
C GLY A 175 -3.12 -6.55 -7.66
N PHE A 176 -2.38 -5.47 -7.91
CA PHE A 176 -2.35 -4.74 -9.18
C PHE A 176 -0.96 -4.77 -9.86
N GLY A 177 -0.21 -5.85 -9.69
CA GLY A 177 1.08 -6.04 -10.36
C GLY A 177 2.11 -4.94 -10.02
N GLY A 178 2.57 -4.20 -11.04
CA GLY A 178 3.56 -3.14 -10.91
C GLY A 178 3.04 -1.78 -10.42
N LEU A 179 1.73 -1.60 -10.38
CA LEU A 179 1.06 -0.32 -10.14
C LEU A 179 1.54 0.37 -8.85
N ALA A 180 2.03 1.62 -8.95
CA ALA A 180 2.63 2.38 -7.85
C ALA A 180 3.73 1.60 -7.08
N GLY A 181 4.46 0.73 -7.77
CA GLY A 181 5.32 -0.27 -7.16
C GLY A 181 6.43 0.30 -6.29
N ARG A 182 7.01 1.43 -6.68
CA ARG A 182 8.08 2.10 -5.91
C ARG A 182 7.54 2.84 -4.69
N THR A 183 6.30 3.31 -4.76
CA THR A 183 5.62 3.98 -3.64
C THR A 183 5.09 2.98 -2.63
N ILE A 184 4.38 1.94 -3.06
CA ILE A 184 3.92 0.86 -2.17
C ILE A 184 5.11 0.18 -1.53
N GLY A 185 6.11 -0.21 -2.29
CA GLY A 185 7.33 -0.82 -1.78
C GLY A 185 7.40 -2.32 -2.00
N ALA A 186 8.44 -2.96 -1.45
CA ALA A 186 8.67 -4.39 -1.53
C ALA A 186 9.46 -4.90 -0.33
N LEU A 187 9.45 -6.23 -0.16
CA LEU A 187 10.28 -6.95 0.81
C LEU A 187 11.53 -7.55 0.14
N PHE A 188 12.54 -7.89 0.95
CA PHE A 188 13.70 -8.66 0.49
C PHE A 188 13.34 -10.15 0.37
N GLY A 189 12.89 -10.59 -0.79
CA GLY A 189 12.65 -12.01 -1.12
C GLY A 189 11.92 -12.78 -0.03
N ALA A 190 12.53 -13.88 0.44
CA ALA A 190 11.98 -14.73 1.50
C ALA A 190 12.13 -14.16 2.92
N LYS A 191 12.88 -13.08 3.08
CA LYS A 191 13.03 -12.40 4.38
C LYS A 191 11.90 -11.38 4.49
N ASP A 192 11.17 -11.41 5.60
CA ASP A 192 10.13 -10.46 5.92
C ASP A 192 10.73 -9.10 6.36
N THR A 193 11.63 -8.58 5.52
CA THR A 193 12.35 -7.34 5.75
C THR A 193 11.97 -6.36 4.64
N ALA A 194 11.43 -5.23 5.03
CA ALA A 194 11.03 -4.19 4.10
C ALA A 194 12.25 -3.56 3.40
N ARG A 195 12.13 -3.29 2.12
CA ARG A 195 13.22 -2.79 1.28
C ARG A 195 13.11 -1.31 0.96
N PHE A 196 11.94 -0.85 0.56
CA PHE A 196 11.65 0.54 0.19
C PHE A 196 10.15 0.82 0.21
N GLY A 197 9.76 2.08 -0.03
CA GLY A 197 8.37 2.53 -0.15
C GLY A 197 7.64 2.55 1.19
N LEU A 198 6.32 2.54 1.15
CA LEU A 198 5.45 2.50 2.33
C LEU A 198 5.66 1.22 3.14
N GLU A 199 6.02 0.11 2.48
CA GLU A 199 6.43 -1.12 3.17
C GLU A 199 7.54 -0.87 4.18
N LEU A 200 8.56 -0.07 3.81
CA LEU A 200 9.67 0.26 4.71
C LEU A 200 9.29 1.32 5.74
N SER A 201 8.59 2.38 5.30
CA SER A 201 8.27 3.50 6.18
C SER A 201 7.28 3.15 7.29
N TYR A 202 6.41 2.18 7.04
CA TYR A 202 5.42 1.68 7.99
C TYR A 202 5.70 0.24 8.45
N ASP A 203 6.94 -0.24 8.29
CA ASP A 203 7.31 -1.62 8.59
C ASP A 203 6.99 -2.02 10.03
N SER A 204 7.21 -1.15 11.01
CA SER A 204 6.90 -1.40 12.42
C SER A 204 5.41 -1.66 12.69
N ILE A 205 4.53 -1.06 11.87
CA ILE A 205 3.07 -1.24 11.96
C ILE A 205 2.65 -2.51 11.20
N LEU A 206 3.17 -2.67 9.99
CA LEU A 206 2.81 -3.77 9.10
C LEU A 206 3.35 -5.12 9.58
N ARG A 207 4.55 -5.15 10.16
CA ARG A 207 5.25 -6.40 10.52
C ARG A 207 4.57 -7.16 11.65
N GLY A 208 3.94 -6.48 12.60
CA GLY A 208 3.43 -7.08 13.83
C GLY A 208 4.55 -7.51 14.80
N THR A 209 4.21 -8.36 15.76
CA THR A 209 5.15 -8.84 16.79
C THR A 209 5.21 -10.36 16.79
N ASN A 210 6.43 -10.89 16.73
CA ASN A 210 6.66 -12.34 16.74
C ASN A 210 6.15 -12.97 18.05
N GLY A 211 5.55 -14.15 17.91
CA GLY A 211 5.23 -15.04 19.02
C GLY A 211 6.38 -16.00 19.33
N ILE A 212 6.32 -16.62 20.50
CA ILE A 212 7.25 -17.64 20.96
C ILE A 212 6.47 -18.90 21.29
N VAL A 213 6.82 -20.01 20.66
CA VAL A 213 6.28 -21.34 20.92
C VAL A 213 7.40 -22.20 21.47
N GLN A 214 7.22 -22.76 22.67
CA GLN A 214 8.15 -23.70 23.26
C GLN A 214 7.76 -25.12 22.83
N ARG A 215 8.73 -25.86 22.31
CA ARG A 215 8.59 -27.25 21.96
C ARG A 215 8.97 -28.11 23.15
N LYS A 216 7.99 -28.63 23.88
CA LYS A 216 8.21 -29.50 25.05
C LYS A 216 7.92 -30.96 24.71
N LYS A 217 8.87 -31.85 25.06
CA LYS A 217 8.66 -33.29 24.94
C LYS A 217 7.83 -33.77 26.16
N VAL A 218 6.63 -34.28 25.88
CA VAL A 218 5.73 -34.83 26.87
C VAL A 218 5.42 -36.26 26.44
N LEU A 219 5.74 -37.28 27.27
CA LEU A 219 5.47 -38.69 27.00
C LEU A 219 5.84 -39.14 25.58
N ASN A 220 7.09 -38.95 25.18
CA ASN A 220 7.63 -39.27 23.83
C ASN A 220 7.01 -38.51 22.65
N LYS A 221 6.13 -37.54 22.87
CA LYS A 221 5.60 -36.61 21.85
C LYS A 221 6.09 -35.19 22.10
N TYR A 222 6.39 -34.48 21.03
CA TYR A 222 6.67 -33.05 21.13
C TYR A 222 5.37 -32.27 21.06
N LEU A 223 5.06 -31.50 22.11
CA LEU A 223 3.93 -30.56 22.13
C LEU A 223 4.46 -29.15 21.96
N ASN A 224 3.81 -28.40 21.08
CA ASN A 224 4.05 -26.97 20.90
C ASN A 224 3.19 -26.22 21.92
N ILE A 225 3.81 -25.62 22.92
CA ILE A 225 3.14 -24.79 23.93
C ILE A 225 3.41 -23.34 23.55
N THR A 226 2.35 -22.60 23.26
CA THR A 226 2.46 -21.17 22.97
C THR A 226 2.77 -20.43 24.26
N ASP A 227 3.97 -19.86 24.35
CA ASP A 227 4.39 -19.03 25.47
C ASP A 227 3.86 -17.59 25.30
N THR A 228 4.11 -17.03 24.10
CA THR A 228 3.59 -15.73 23.72
C THR A 228 2.98 -15.85 22.32
N PRO A 229 1.68 -15.56 22.14
CA PRO A 229 1.06 -15.61 20.81
C PRO A 229 1.63 -14.50 19.91
N PRO A 230 1.76 -14.74 18.59
CA PRO A 230 2.11 -13.68 17.67
C PRO A 230 1.00 -12.63 17.60
N ILE A 231 1.37 -11.38 17.44
CA ILE A 231 0.43 -10.27 17.24
C ILE A 231 0.55 -9.83 15.80
N ASP A 232 -0.49 -10.07 15.01
CA ASP A 232 -0.53 -9.69 13.60
C ASP A 232 -0.35 -8.18 13.40
N GLY A 233 0.24 -7.81 12.27
CA GLY A 233 0.40 -6.43 11.86
C GLY A 233 -0.96 -5.74 11.63
N ALA A 234 -0.94 -4.42 11.63
CA ALA A 234 -2.09 -3.62 11.27
C ALA A 234 -2.02 -3.20 9.79
N ASP A 235 -3.17 -3.04 9.17
CA ASP A 235 -3.31 -2.58 7.80
C ASP A 235 -3.13 -1.07 7.71
N ILE A 236 -2.56 -0.58 6.61
CA ILE A 236 -2.50 0.85 6.30
C ILE A 236 -3.41 1.16 5.11
N VAL A 237 -4.21 2.22 5.25
CA VAL A 237 -5.04 2.76 4.16
C VAL A 237 -4.31 3.93 3.55
N THR A 238 -3.94 3.80 2.28
CA THR A 238 -3.24 4.84 1.52
C THR A 238 -4.21 5.87 0.96
N THR A 239 -3.67 6.96 0.43
CA THR A 239 -4.45 7.96 -0.31
C THR A 239 -4.61 7.60 -1.79
N ILE A 240 -3.89 6.59 -2.27
CA ILE A 240 -3.85 6.19 -3.69
C ILE A 240 -5.22 5.66 -4.11
N ASN A 241 -5.73 6.19 -5.22
CA ASN A 241 -6.89 5.66 -5.92
C ASN A 241 -6.42 4.80 -7.09
N VAL A 242 -6.82 3.52 -7.10
CA VAL A 242 -6.33 2.55 -8.10
C VAL A 242 -6.70 2.97 -9.53
N SER A 243 -7.91 3.48 -9.74
CA SER A 243 -8.37 3.89 -11.07
C SER A 243 -7.60 5.12 -11.59
N MET A 244 -7.34 6.10 -10.72
CA MET A 244 -6.54 7.28 -11.09
C MET A 244 -5.07 6.93 -11.34
N GLN A 245 -4.53 6.03 -10.53
CA GLN A 245 -3.16 5.53 -10.69
C GLN A 245 -2.97 4.80 -12.02
N ASP A 246 -3.88 3.88 -12.34
CA ASP A 246 -3.86 3.10 -13.58
C ASP A 246 -4.04 4.01 -14.82
N LEU A 247 -4.95 4.99 -14.75
CA LEU A 247 -5.12 5.99 -15.79
C LEU A 247 -3.85 6.80 -16.01
N ALA A 248 -3.24 7.31 -14.94
CA ALA A 248 -2.03 8.11 -15.02
C ALA A 248 -0.83 7.30 -15.56
N GLU A 249 -0.71 6.03 -15.15
CA GLU A 249 0.35 5.14 -15.60
C GLU A 249 0.23 4.84 -17.10
N ARG A 250 -0.96 4.45 -17.55
CA ARG A 250 -1.20 4.16 -18.99
C ARG A 250 -1.01 5.39 -19.88
N SER A 251 -1.55 6.55 -19.50
CA SER A 251 -1.40 7.77 -20.27
C SER A 251 0.07 8.20 -20.37
N LEU A 252 0.83 8.08 -19.29
CA LEU A 252 2.26 8.42 -19.28
C LEU A 252 3.07 7.40 -20.09
N GLU A 253 2.83 6.11 -19.92
CA GLU A 253 3.54 5.05 -20.65
C GLU A 253 3.33 5.15 -22.16
N GLN A 254 2.09 5.42 -22.60
CA GLN A 254 1.77 5.60 -24.00
C GLN A 254 2.55 6.76 -24.61
N GLU A 255 2.58 7.92 -23.94
CA GLU A 255 3.36 9.08 -24.43
C GLU A 255 4.86 8.80 -24.42
N LEU A 256 5.39 8.14 -23.38
CA LEU A 256 6.80 7.76 -23.30
C LEU A 256 7.21 6.85 -24.47
N LYS A 257 6.39 5.89 -24.84
CA LYS A 257 6.62 5.02 -26.01
C LYS A 257 6.57 5.80 -27.32
N GLU A 258 5.61 6.71 -27.46
CA GLU A 258 5.43 7.52 -28.68
C GLU A 258 6.62 8.45 -28.92
N ILE A 259 7.14 9.12 -27.88
CA ILE A 259 8.24 10.09 -28.00
C ILE A 259 9.62 9.51 -27.70
N ASN A 260 9.70 8.23 -27.40
CA ASN A 260 10.92 7.54 -26.95
C ASN A 260 11.56 8.24 -25.73
N GLY A 261 10.74 8.52 -24.71
CA GLY A 261 11.18 9.15 -23.47
C GLY A 261 12.05 8.24 -22.63
N ASN A 262 12.94 8.80 -21.81
CA ASN A 262 13.82 8.03 -20.94
C ASN A 262 13.21 7.80 -19.55
N VAL A 263 12.61 8.85 -18.97
CA VAL A 263 11.98 8.84 -17.66
C VAL A 263 10.68 9.64 -17.73
N GLY A 264 9.63 9.14 -17.09
CA GLY A 264 8.36 9.82 -16.93
C GLY A 264 7.91 9.83 -15.49
N VAL A 265 7.35 10.95 -15.06
CA VAL A 265 6.72 11.15 -13.76
C VAL A 265 5.34 11.76 -13.96
N ALA A 266 4.32 11.21 -13.30
CA ALA A 266 3.01 11.85 -13.18
C ALA A 266 2.54 11.77 -11.72
N ILE A 267 2.08 12.89 -11.17
CA ILE A 267 1.55 12.95 -9.81
C ILE A 267 0.21 13.66 -9.84
N VAL A 268 -0.81 13.06 -9.22
CA VAL A 268 -2.12 13.69 -9.00
C VAL A 268 -2.35 13.86 -7.51
N MET A 269 -2.70 15.07 -7.10
CA MET A 269 -2.93 15.41 -5.69
C MET A 269 -4.27 16.11 -5.52
N GLU A 270 -5.02 15.73 -4.50
CA GLU A 270 -6.27 16.40 -4.13
C GLU A 270 -5.96 17.75 -3.47
N VAL A 271 -6.64 18.81 -3.93
CA VAL A 271 -6.27 20.19 -3.59
C VAL A 271 -6.42 20.48 -2.09
N HIS A 272 -7.55 20.12 -1.48
CA HIS A 272 -7.87 20.52 -0.11
C HIS A 272 -7.16 19.69 0.97
N THR A 273 -6.85 18.42 0.65
CA THR A 273 -6.30 17.46 1.62
C THR A 273 -4.80 17.22 1.46
N GLY A 274 -4.27 17.46 0.26
CA GLY A 274 -2.90 17.07 -0.09
C GLY A 274 -2.75 15.56 -0.34
N ASP A 275 -3.85 14.82 -0.45
CA ASP A 275 -3.83 13.39 -0.72
C ASP A 275 -3.24 13.10 -2.09
N VAL A 276 -2.17 12.35 -2.13
CA VAL A 276 -1.58 11.85 -3.38
C VAL A 276 -2.44 10.69 -3.88
N LYS A 277 -3.28 10.97 -4.89
CA LYS A 277 -4.21 10.00 -5.48
C LYS A 277 -3.54 9.10 -6.51
N ALA A 278 -2.53 9.61 -7.20
CA ALA A 278 -1.69 8.85 -8.12
C ALA A 278 -0.25 9.36 -8.08
N ILE A 279 0.70 8.45 -8.21
CA ILE A 279 2.13 8.75 -8.32
C ILE A 279 2.80 7.69 -9.17
N VAL A 280 3.23 8.08 -10.36
CA VAL A 280 3.80 7.23 -11.38
C VAL A 280 5.25 7.60 -11.61
N ASN A 281 6.12 6.60 -11.72
CA ASN A 281 7.56 6.77 -11.94
C ASN A 281 8.03 5.72 -12.96
N LEU A 282 8.03 6.05 -14.21
CA LEU A 282 8.42 5.13 -15.27
C LEU A 282 9.81 5.47 -15.80
N GLU A 283 10.67 4.47 -15.93
CA GLU A 283 12.00 4.56 -16.49
C GLU A 283 12.15 3.50 -17.59
N LYS A 284 12.73 3.88 -18.73
CA LYS A 284 13.02 2.97 -19.83
C LYS A 284 14.15 2.02 -19.44
N CYS A 285 13.86 0.71 -19.42
CA CYS A 285 14.83 -0.34 -19.13
C CYS A 285 15.60 -0.77 -20.41
N ASP A 286 16.68 -1.54 -20.22
CA ASP A 286 17.54 -2.02 -21.31
C ASP A 286 16.79 -2.90 -22.33
N ASP A 287 15.72 -3.58 -21.91
CA ASP A 287 14.83 -4.35 -22.78
C ASP A 287 13.81 -3.52 -23.56
N GLY A 288 13.84 -2.19 -23.39
CA GLY A 288 12.95 -1.24 -24.03
C GLY A 288 11.61 -1.01 -23.32
N GLU A 289 11.28 -1.82 -22.29
CA GLU A 289 10.07 -1.68 -21.52
C GLU A 289 10.19 -0.60 -20.44
N TYR A 290 9.05 -0.03 -20.03
CA TYR A 290 8.97 0.99 -18.99
C TYR A 290 8.57 0.35 -17.67
N ARG A 291 9.36 0.62 -16.61
CA ARG A 291 9.09 0.09 -15.26
C ARG A 291 9.40 1.12 -14.19
N GLU A 292 8.80 0.95 -13.03
CA GLU A 292 9.14 1.72 -11.84
C GLU A 292 10.45 1.22 -11.20
N VAL A 293 11.59 1.79 -11.59
CA VAL A 293 12.92 1.46 -11.07
C VAL A 293 13.26 2.31 -9.86
N ARG A 294 12.95 3.61 -9.89
CA ARG A 294 13.25 4.60 -8.85
C ARG A 294 12.04 5.52 -8.63
N ASN A 295 11.91 6.11 -7.44
CA ASN A 295 10.85 7.08 -7.16
C ASN A 295 11.30 8.49 -7.54
N HIS A 296 11.32 8.78 -8.84
CA HIS A 296 11.74 10.05 -9.42
C HIS A 296 10.89 11.23 -8.90
N ALA A 297 9.62 11.01 -8.63
CA ALA A 297 8.66 12.02 -8.16
C ALA A 297 9.12 12.74 -6.90
N VAL A 298 9.83 12.03 -6.00
CA VAL A 298 10.25 12.53 -4.68
C VAL A 298 11.76 12.68 -4.52
N SER A 299 12.55 12.07 -5.42
CA SER A 299 14.01 12.01 -5.29
C SER A 299 14.78 12.84 -6.32
N ASP A 300 14.19 13.14 -7.49
CA ASP A 300 14.92 13.78 -8.56
C ASP A 300 15.11 15.27 -8.31
N LEU A 301 16.36 15.66 -8.17
CA LEU A 301 16.79 17.05 -8.04
C LEU A 301 17.14 17.61 -9.43
N LEU A 302 16.13 18.06 -10.16
CA LEU A 302 16.28 18.63 -11.49
C LEU A 302 15.92 20.11 -11.49
N GLU A 303 16.47 20.83 -12.47
CA GLU A 303 16.08 22.21 -12.75
C GLU A 303 14.67 22.23 -13.34
N PRO A 304 13.66 22.79 -12.66
CA PRO A 304 12.26 22.69 -13.08
C PRO A 304 11.97 23.51 -14.36
N GLY A 305 12.83 24.47 -14.68
CA GLY A 305 12.65 25.36 -15.82
C GLY A 305 11.38 26.20 -15.71
N SER A 306 10.67 26.40 -16.81
CA SER A 306 9.57 27.37 -16.91
C SER A 306 8.36 27.10 -16.00
N VAL A 307 8.21 25.91 -15.41
CA VAL A 307 7.18 25.68 -14.37
C VAL A 307 7.52 26.40 -13.05
N PHE A 308 8.72 26.93 -12.89
CA PHE A 308 9.12 27.76 -11.76
C PHE A 308 8.71 29.23 -11.91
N LYS A 309 8.50 29.72 -13.15
CA LYS A 309 8.18 31.15 -13.43
C LYS A 309 6.95 31.68 -12.66
N PRO A 310 5.87 30.92 -12.49
CA PRO A 310 4.75 31.38 -11.64
C PRO A 310 5.15 31.71 -10.21
N ALA A 311 6.07 30.94 -9.61
CA ALA A 311 6.57 31.25 -8.27
C ALA A 311 7.39 32.54 -8.28
N SER A 312 8.25 32.75 -9.28
CA SER A 312 9.03 33.98 -9.43
C SER A 312 8.16 35.21 -9.55
N LEU A 313 7.14 35.15 -10.39
CA LEU A 313 6.23 36.29 -10.59
C LEU A 313 5.28 36.49 -9.41
N LEU A 314 4.89 35.43 -8.71
CA LEU A 314 4.10 35.55 -7.49
C LEU A 314 4.87 36.29 -6.38
N VAL A 315 6.19 36.08 -6.25
CA VAL A 315 7.03 36.86 -5.34
C VAL A 315 6.97 38.35 -5.68
N ALA A 316 7.10 38.72 -6.94
CA ALA A 316 7.07 40.12 -7.36
C ALA A 316 5.70 40.78 -7.16
N LEU A 317 4.60 40.07 -7.43
CA LEU A 317 3.23 40.53 -7.14
C LEU A 317 2.99 40.70 -5.64
N ASP A 318 3.41 39.72 -4.85
CA ASP A 318 3.17 39.70 -3.40
C ASP A 318 3.96 40.79 -2.65
N ASP A 319 5.20 41.01 -3.12
CA ASP A 319 6.03 42.14 -2.62
C ASP A 319 5.50 43.51 -3.10
N GLY A 320 4.59 43.55 -4.08
CA GLY A 320 3.98 44.79 -4.62
C GLY A 320 4.97 45.61 -5.44
N VAL A 321 6.07 44.99 -5.93
CA VAL A 321 7.04 45.70 -6.79
C VAL A 321 6.59 45.79 -8.26
N VAL A 322 5.62 44.97 -8.64
CA VAL A 322 4.93 45.00 -9.94
C VAL A 322 3.42 44.77 -9.73
N ASP A 323 2.65 45.13 -10.75
CA ASP A 323 1.25 44.78 -10.91
C ASP A 323 0.98 44.12 -12.26
N THR A 324 -0.24 43.67 -12.48
CA THR A 324 -0.62 42.97 -13.75
C THR A 324 -0.65 43.88 -14.95
N LEU A 325 -0.55 45.21 -14.81
CA LEU A 325 -0.48 46.19 -15.89
C LEU A 325 0.97 46.44 -16.35
N CYS A 326 1.95 45.96 -15.59
CA CYS A 326 3.36 46.09 -15.90
C CYS A 326 3.64 45.55 -17.30
N ARG A 327 4.46 46.31 -18.07
CA ARG A 327 4.93 45.89 -19.38
C ARG A 327 6.45 45.78 -19.38
N VAL A 328 6.96 44.78 -20.11
CA VAL A 328 8.38 44.51 -20.20
C VAL A 328 8.79 44.35 -21.67
N GLU A 329 9.85 45.02 -22.04
CA GLU A 329 10.46 44.90 -23.36
C GLU A 329 11.27 43.60 -23.46
N THR A 330 10.99 42.79 -24.46
CA THR A 330 11.72 41.52 -24.70
C THR A 330 12.51 41.57 -26.04
N GLY A 331 12.39 42.68 -26.76
CA GLY A 331 13.09 42.95 -28.00
C GLY A 331 12.82 41.87 -29.06
N ASN A 332 13.87 41.57 -29.83
CA ASN A 332 13.83 40.54 -30.87
C ASN A 332 13.95 39.11 -30.36
N GLY A 333 13.74 38.87 -29.05
CA GLY A 333 13.83 37.55 -28.43
C GLY A 333 15.23 37.12 -28.02
N VAL A 334 16.21 38.04 -28.04
CA VAL A 334 17.54 37.86 -27.45
C VAL A 334 17.87 39.08 -26.60
N TRP A 335 18.27 38.85 -25.37
CA TRP A 335 18.62 39.90 -24.41
C TRP A 335 19.88 39.54 -23.65
N ASN A 336 20.88 40.47 -23.70
CA ASN A 336 22.15 40.24 -23.01
C ASN A 336 21.98 40.54 -21.50
N MET A 337 22.16 39.50 -20.69
CA MET A 337 22.15 39.59 -19.23
C MET A 337 23.56 39.34 -18.70
N TYR A 338 24.25 40.42 -18.33
CA TYR A 338 25.59 40.35 -17.75
C TYR A 338 26.61 39.54 -18.56
N GLY A 339 26.60 39.73 -19.89
CA GLY A 339 27.52 39.05 -20.80
C GLY A 339 27.06 37.67 -21.29
N ARG A 340 25.86 37.25 -20.90
CA ARG A 340 25.21 36.01 -21.40
C ARG A 340 23.89 36.31 -22.07
N ASP A 341 23.65 35.75 -23.23
CA ASP A 341 22.41 35.93 -23.95
C ASP A 341 21.28 35.04 -23.34
N MET A 342 20.23 35.67 -22.86
CA MET A 342 18.95 35.05 -22.55
C MET A 342 18.12 35.03 -23.84
N LYS A 343 17.50 33.89 -24.15
CA LYS A 343 16.73 33.72 -25.40
C LYS A 343 15.32 33.24 -25.11
N ASP A 344 14.35 33.87 -25.78
CA ASP A 344 12.99 33.35 -25.87
C ASP A 344 12.92 32.28 -26.98
N HIS A 345 11.93 31.37 -26.87
CA HIS A 345 11.83 30.25 -27.81
C HIS A 345 11.56 30.68 -29.25
N ASN A 346 11.00 31.88 -29.48
CA ASN A 346 10.69 32.46 -30.80
C ASN A 346 11.77 33.44 -31.33
N TRP A 347 12.96 33.48 -30.69
CA TRP A 347 14.03 34.43 -31.07
C TRP A 347 14.41 34.39 -32.56
N ARG A 348 14.27 33.22 -33.22
CA ARG A 348 14.50 33.08 -34.66
C ARG A 348 13.37 33.65 -35.53
N LYS A 349 12.21 33.97 -34.91
CA LYS A 349 11.02 34.51 -35.57
C LYS A 349 10.78 35.99 -35.22
N GLY A 350 11.78 36.67 -34.67
CA GLY A 350 11.72 38.10 -34.38
C GLY A 350 11.32 38.48 -32.95
N GLY A 351 11.19 37.50 -32.02
CA GLY A 351 10.85 37.78 -30.62
C GLY A 351 9.41 38.20 -30.41
N TYR A 352 9.14 38.78 -29.23
CA TYR A 352 7.80 39.20 -28.82
C TYR A 352 7.66 40.74 -28.71
N GLY A 353 8.78 41.48 -28.72
CA GLY A 353 8.76 42.93 -28.49
C GLY A 353 8.32 43.27 -27.06
N MET A 354 7.25 44.04 -26.92
CA MET A 354 6.69 44.45 -25.64
C MET A 354 5.65 43.44 -25.18
N LEU A 355 5.79 42.90 -23.97
CA LEU A 355 4.83 41.99 -23.33
C LEU A 355 4.23 42.62 -22.05
N THR A 356 2.98 42.31 -21.78
CA THR A 356 2.37 42.54 -20.46
C THR A 356 2.88 41.50 -19.49
N PHE A 357 2.70 41.75 -18.20
CA PHE A 357 3.03 40.81 -17.13
C PHE A 357 2.38 39.42 -17.36
N ALA A 358 1.11 39.36 -17.70
CA ALA A 358 0.39 38.12 -17.98
C ALA A 358 0.96 37.40 -19.22
N GLU A 359 1.22 38.12 -20.30
CA GLU A 359 1.76 37.55 -21.53
C GLU A 359 3.14 36.93 -21.36
N THR A 360 3.94 37.39 -20.36
CA THR A 360 5.24 36.74 -20.06
C THR A 360 5.04 35.28 -19.62
N LEU A 361 3.94 34.96 -18.93
CA LEU A 361 3.58 33.57 -18.58
C LEU A 361 2.86 32.85 -19.72
N TRP A 362 1.96 33.53 -20.45
CA TRP A 362 1.24 32.90 -21.58
C TRP A 362 2.19 32.35 -22.64
N TYR A 363 3.16 33.19 -23.02
CA TYR A 363 4.17 32.84 -24.01
C TYR A 363 5.46 32.26 -23.40
N SER A 364 5.48 32.11 -22.08
CA SER A 364 6.63 31.55 -21.35
C SER A 364 7.96 32.31 -21.68
N SER A 365 7.91 33.66 -21.83
CA SER A 365 9.10 34.44 -22.13
C SER A 365 10.14 34.31 -21.02
N ASN A 366 11.34 33.88 -21.35
CA ASN A 366 12.50 33.89 -20.48
C ASN A 366 12.94 35.29 -20.15
N ILE A 367 13.02 36.11 -21.19
CA ILE A 367 13.48 37.51 -21.11
C ILE A 367 12.51 38.31 -20.24
N GLY A 368 11.19 38.18 -20.49
CA GLY A 368 10.18 38.92 -19.76
C GLY A 368 10.22 38.65 -18.25
N VAL A 369 10.22 37.37 -17.86
CA VAL A 369 10.28 37.00 -16.45
C VAL A 369 11.61 37.39 -15.82
N SER A 370 12.73 37.08 -16.47
CA SER A 370 14.05 37.39 -15.91
C SER A 370 14.30 38.90 -15.75
N ARG A 371 13.82 39.72 -16.69
CA ARG A 371 13.90 41.18 -16.55
C ARG A 371 13.06 41.70 -15.41
N ILE A 372 11.80 41.27 -15.29
CA ILE A 372 10.95 41.68 -14.20
C ILE A 372 11.62 41.39 -12.82
N ILE A 373 12.22 40.22 -12.68
CA ILE A 373 12.88 39.87 -11.42
C ILE A 373 14.22 40.59 -11.25
N ASP A 374 15.03 40.67 -12.29
CA ASP A 374 16.34 41.31 -12.19
C ASP A 374 16.22 42.83 -11.95
N ASP A 375 15.32 43.51 -12.64
CA ASP A 375 15.11 44.97 -12.50
C ASP A 375 14.75 45.35 -11.04
N HIS A 376 14.05 44.48 -10.30
CA HIS A 376 13.60 44.76 -8.93
C HIS A 376 14.49 44.15 -7.85
N TYR A 377 15.17 43.03 -8.09
CA TYR A 377 15.90 42.29 -7.04
C TYR A 377 17.41 42.18 -7.24
N HIS A 378 18.02 42.70 -8.36
CA HIS A 378 19.45 42.53 -8.61
C HIS A 378 20.34 43.12 -7.49
N LYS A 379 19.92 44.21 -6.85
CA LYS A 379 20.64 44.83 -5.73
C LYS A 379 20.58 43.99 -4.44
N HIS A 380 19.46 43.28 -4.27
CA HIS A 380 19.13 42.51 -3.05
C HIS A 380 18.54 41.14 -3.43
N PRO A 381 19.31 40.26 -4.09
CA PRO A 381 18.80 38.96 -4.56
C PRO A 381 18.34 38.04 -3.41
N GLU A 382 18.83 38.28 -2.19
CA GLU A 382 18.35 37.60 -0.98
C GLU A 382 16.84 37.78 -0.74
N LYS A 383 16.29 38.97 -1.09
CA LYS A 383 14.84 39.24 -0.93
C LYS A 383 14.01 38.34 -1.85
N PHE A 384 14.47 38.14 -3.09
CA PHE A 384 13.78 37.22 -4.01
C PHE A 384 13.77 35.79 -3.46
N VAL A 385 14.94 35.29 -3.01
CA VAL A 385 15.03 33.92 -2.48
C VAL A 385 14.22 33.78 -1.18
N GLN A 386 14.19 34.81 -0.33
CA GLN A 386 13.29 34.86 0.83
C GLN A 386 11.81 34.82 0.40
N GLY A 387 11.46 35.47 -0.71
CA GLY A 387 10.14 35.38 -1.32
C GLY A 387 9.81 33.93 -1.71
N ILE A 388 10.74 33.25 -2.38
CA ILE A 388 10.59 31.81 -2.71
C ILE A 388 10.44 30.94 -1.44
N ASP A 389 11.13 31.29 -0.34
CA ASP A 389 10.96 30.63 0.96
C ASP A 389 9.55 30.84 1.53
N ARG A 390 9.02 32.06 1.42
CA ARG A 390 7.62 32.34 1.82
C ARG A 390 6.61 31.50 1.05
N LEU A 391 6.88 31.20 -0.22
CA LEU A 391 6.04 30.33 -1.04
C LEU A 391 6.16 28.83 -0.67
N GLY A 392 7.04 28.44 0.25
CA GLY A 392 7.19 27.09 0.73
C GLY A 392 7.96 26.12 -0.19
N LEU A 393 8.54 26.61 -1.29
CA LEU A 393 9.26 25.74 -2.26
C LEU A 393 10.52 25.08 -1.68
N ARG A 394 11.12 25.64 -0.63
CA ARG A 394 12.27 25.05 0.09
C ARG A 394 11.87 24.22 1.31
N ASP A 395 10.61 24.16 1.64
CA ASP A 395 10.16 23.43 2.81
C ASP A 395 10.43 21.92 2.68
N ASN A 396 10.83 21.33 3.80
CA ASN A 396 10.92 19.88 3.87
C ASN A 396 9.50 19.30 3.99
N LEU A 397 9.05 18.62 2.95
CA LEU A 397 7.72 18.03 2.90
C LEU A 397 7.53 16.83 3.83
N ARG A 398 8.62 16.29 4.45
CA ARG A 398 8.61 15.11 5.34
C ARG A 398 7.82 13.96 4.77
N ILE A 399 8.00 13.68 3.48
CA ILE A 399 7.30 12.61 2.78
C ILE A 399 7.73 11.26 3.40
N PRO A 400 6.78 10.36 3.73
CA PRO A 400 7.09 9.08 4.35
C PRO A 400 7.60 8.07 3.31
N LEU A 401 8.55 8.47 2.47
CA LEU A 401 9.21 7.61 1.48
C LEU A 401 10.71 7.81 1.59
N VAL A 402 11.42 6.74 1.88
CA VAL A 402 12.88 6.78 1.98
C VAL A 402 13.48 7.18 0.64
N GLY A 403 14.41 8.14 0.65
CA GLY A 403 15.01 8.73 -0.54
C GLY A 403 14.34 10.02 -1.02
N SER A 404 13.27 10.48 -0.33
CA SER A 404 12.73 11.82 -0.59
C SER A 404 13.75 12.90 -0.22
N THR A 405 13.87 13.91 -1.07
CA THR A 405 14.82 15.01 -0.91
C THR A 405 14.10 16.36 -0.92
N PRO A 406 14.48 17.31 -0.06
CA PRO A 406 13.97 18.69 -0.15
C PRO A 406 14.57 19.40 -1.36
N ALA A 407 13.90 20.46 -1.82
CA ALA A 407 14.43 21.30 -2.88
C ALA A 407 15.72 22.03 -2.44
N ILE A 408 16.65 22.19 -3.39
CA ILE A 408 17.89 22.91 -3.19
C ILE A 408 17.82 24.21 -4.00
N ILE A 409 17.59 25.33 -3.29
CA ILE A 409 17.57 26.67 -3.86
C ILE A 409 18.61 27.49 -3.10
N ARG A 410 19.62 27.98 -3.79
CA ARG A 410 20.77 28.61 -3.19
C ARG A 410 20.39 30.02 -2.65
N MET A 411 20.71 30.28 -1.36
CA MET A 411 20.59 31.60 -0.75
C MET A 411 21.87 32.40 -1.00
N PRO A 412 21.80 33.66 -1.49
CA PRO A 412 22.94 34.55 -1.60
C PRO A 412 23.60 34.80 -0.25
N ARG A 413 24.95 34.73 -0.20
CA ARG A 413 25.73 35.00 1.02
C ARG A 413 26.75 36.08 0.75
N LYS A 414 26.85 37.04 1.67
CA LYS A 414 27.86 38.12 1.64
C LYS A 414 29.01 37.78 2.59
N ASN A 415 30.22 38.16 2.22
CA ASN A 415 31.37 38.15 3.09
C ASN A 415 31.35 39.40 4.02
N SER A 416 32.35 39.54 4.90
CA SER A 416 32.51 40.69 5.79
C SER A 416 32.67 42.05 5.07
N ARG A 417 33.05 42.01 3.80
CA ARG A 417 33.17 43.21 2.93
C ARG A 417 31.87 43.52 2.16
N GLY A 418 30.77 42.85 2.42
CA GLY A 418 29.48 43.06 1.75
C GLY A 418 29.40 42.47 0.31
N GLN A 419 30.39 41.71 -0.13
CA GLN A 419 30.43 41.11 -1.47
C GLN A 419 29.80 39.73 -1.46
N TYR A 420 29.00 39.39 -2.50
CA TYR A 420 28.44 38.03 -2.64
C TYR A 420 29.56 37.04 -2.97
N VAL A 421 29.67 35.96 -2.19
CA VAL A 421 30.73 34.94 -2.35
C VAL A 421 30.27 33.70 -3.11
N ASN A 422 28.96 33.46 -3.15
CA ASN A 422 28.35 32.28 -3.79
C ASN A 422 27.31 32.66 -4.83
N TRP A 423 27.34 33.89 -5.36
CA TRP A 423 26.32 34.42 -6.24
C TRP A 423 26.92 35.18 -7.40
N SER A 424 26.67 34.71 -8.63
CA SER A 424 27.06 35.43 -9.85
C SER A 424 26.00 36.45 -10.26
N LYS A 425 26.37 37.44 -11.07
CA LYS A 425 25.41 38.41 -11.63
C LYS A 425 24.31 37.73 -12.46
N THR A 426 24.64 36.60 -13.10
CA THR A 426 23.67 35.81 -13.89
C THR A 426 22.80 34.90 -13.07
N ALA A 427 23.10 34.64 -11.77
CA ALA A 427 22.36 33.66 -10.95
C ALA A 427 20.89 34.05 -10.78
N LEU A 428 20.59 35.32 -10.52
CA LEU A 428 19.20 35.77 -10.34
C LEU A 428 18.34 35.64 -11.61
N PRO A 429 18.76 36.18 -12.79
CA PRO A 429 18.01 35.99 -14.02
C PRO A 429 17.75 34.52 -14.38
N TRP A 430 18.73 33.64 -14.21
CA TRP A 430 18.58 32.22 -14.51
C TRP A 430 17.72 31.50 -13.49
N MET A 431 17.85 31.85 -12.19
CA MET A 431 17.00 31.29 -11.12
C MET A 431 15.52 31.65 -11.33
N SER A 432 15.22 32.86 -11.77
CA SER A 432 13.84 33.32 -12.00
C SER A 432 13.09 32.49 -13.04
N ILE A 433 13.80 31.82 -13.93
CA ILE A 433 13.23 30.96 -14.97
C ILE A 433 13.43 29.46 -14.66
N GLY A 434 13.86 29.12 -13.42
CA GLY A 434 13.95 27.75 -12.92
C GLY A 434 15.24 27.01 -13.24
N TYR A 435 16.31 27.73 -13.58
CA TYR A 435 17.69 27.22 -13.58
C TYR A 435 18.38 27.58 -12.25
N GLU A 436 19.57 27.07 -12.01
CA GLU A 436 20.28 27.29 -10.73
C GLU A 436 19.51 26.82 -9.47
N THR A 437 18.43 26.07 -9.67
CA THR A 437 17.60 25.48 -8.62
C THR A 437 17.43 23.99 -8.88
N GLN A 438 17.26 23.20 -7.82
CA GLN A 438 16.99 21.77 -7.94
C GLN A 438 15.74 21.44 -7.11
N VAL A 439 14.65 21.11 -7.78
CA VAL A 439 13.33 20.97 -7.14
C VAL A 439 12.70 19.64 -7.56
N PRO A 440 12.42 18.76 -6.60
CA PRO A 440 11.68 17.53 -6.90
C PRO A 440 10.29 17.82 -7.49
N PRO A 441 9.78 16.99 -8.40
CA PRO A 441 8.46 17.18 -9.00
C PRO A 441 7.34 17.39 -7.98
N ILE A 442 7.35 16.63 -6.86
CA ILE A 442 6.34 16.76 -5.81
C ILE A 442 6.39 18.11 -5.10
N SER A 443 7.58 18.72 -4.92
CA SER A 443 7.70 20.06 -4.33
C SER A 443 7.13 21.14 -5.25
N THR A 444 7.38 21.02 -6.56
CA THR A 444 6.77 21.88 -7.57
C THR A 444 5.24 21.72 -7.53
N LEU A 445 4.72 20.48 -7.51
CA LEU A 445 3.29 20.23 -7.44
C LEU A 445 2.66 20.80 -6.16
N THR A 446 3.33 20.69 -5.02
CA THR A 446 2.84 21.22 -3.73
C THR A 446 2.65 22.73 -3.79
N PHE A 447 3.52 23.46 -4.50
CA PHE A 447 3.33 24.90 -4.76
C PHE A 447 2.09 25.14 -5.62
N TYR A 448 1.92 24.43 -6.74
CA TYR A 448 0.72 24.56 -7.58
C TYR A 448 -0.55 24.18 -6.84
N ASN A 449 -0.49 23.17 -6.00
CA ASN A 449 -1.59 22.78 -5.11
C ASN A 449 -1.97 23.91 -4.15
N ALA A 450 -0.98 24.60 -3.56
CA ALA A 450 -1.24 25.73 -2.68
C ALA A 450 -1.86 26.91 -3.45
N VAL A 451 -1.41 27.18 -4.67
CA VAL A 451 -2.05 28.19 -5.54
C VAL A 451 -3.51 27.81 -5.82
N ALA A 452 -3.78 26.56 -6.20
CA ALA A 452 -5.12 26.03 -6.42
C ALA A 452 -6.01 26.12 -5.14
N ASN A 453 -5.41 25.96 -3.97
CA ASN A 453 -6.06 26.01 -2.65
C ASN A 453 -6.10 27.42 -2.04
N ASN A 454 -6.19 28.45 -2.90
CA ASN A 454 -6.26 29.87 -2.52
C ASN A 454 -5.12 30.34 -1.60
N GLY A 455 -3.93 29.76 -1.77
CA GLY A 455 -2.73 30.09 -1.01
C GLY A 455 -2.48 29.21 0.22
N LYS A 456 -3.39 28.36 0.59
CA LYS A 456 -3.23 27.41 1.71
C LYS A 456 -2.40 26.22 1.26
N MET A 457 -1.20 26.05 1.85
CA MET A 457 -0.32 24.91 1.55
C MET A 457 -0.56 23.76 2.51
N VAL A 458 -0.93 22.61 1.98
CA VAL A 458 -1.10 21.36 2.72
C VAL A 458 0.04 20.40 2.40
N ARG A 459 0.41 19.54 3.38
CA ARG A 459 1.45 18.53 3.21
C ARG A 459 0.97 17.40 2.31
N PRO A 460 1.78 16.94 1.32
CA PRO A 460 1.47 15.74 0.58
C PRO A 460 1.30 14.53 1.51
N ARG A 461 0.13 13.90 1.46
CA ARG A 461 -0.25 12.78 2.31
C ARG A 461 -0.33 11.50 1.49
N PHE A 462 0.20 10.40 2.03
CA PHE A 462 0.24 9.08 1.39
C PHE A 462 -0.56 8.01 2.12
N VAL A 463 -0.82 8.22 3.41
CA VAL A 463 -1.57 7.30 4.27
C VAL A 463 -2.58 8.11 5.06
N THR A 464 -3.82 7.62 5.11
CA THR A 464 -4.91 8.28 5.85
C THR A 464 -5.08 7.69 7.24
N LYS A 465 -4.99 6.37 7.38
CA LYS A 465 -5.23 5.69 8.66
C LYS A 465 -4.56 4.32 8.73
N VAL A 466 -4.42 3.84 9.96
CA VAL A 466 -4.02 2.48 10.32
C VAL A 466 -5.26 1.77 10.86
N VAL A 467 -5.54 0.58 10.34
CA VAL A 467 -6.72 -0.21 10.68
C VAL A 467 -6.29 -1.60 11.14
N LYS A 468 -6.96 -2.14 12.17
CA LYS A 468 -6.77 -3.52 12.60
C LYS A 468 -8.12 -4.14 12.94
N ASN A 469 -8.42 -5.28 12.36
CA ASN A 469 -9.69 -5.99 12.54
C ASN A 469 -10.94 -5.12 12.29
N GLY A 470 -10.84 -4.17 11.35
CA GLY A 470 -11.92 -3.23 11.03
C GLY A 470 -11.98 -1.98 11.91
N GLU A 471 -11.18 -1.89 12.98
CA GLU A 471 -11.10 -0.72 13.85
C GLU A 471 -9.95 0.21 13.45
N THR A 472 -10.18 1.52 13.47
CA THR A 472 -9.15 2.52 13.22
C THR A 472 -8.29 2.70 14.47
N LEU A 473 -7.02 2.31 14.39
CA LEU A 473 -6.05 2.48 15.47
C LEU A 473 -5.42 3.87 15.50
N LYS A 474 -5.21 4.45 14.33
CA LYS A 474 -4.57 5.76 14.17
C LYS A 474 -5.03 6.42 12.88
N GLU A 475 -5.27 7.72 12.95
CA GLU A 475 -5.54 8.56 11.78
C GLU A 475 -4.39 9.53 11.55
N PHE A 476 -4.16 9.87 10.29
CA PHE A 476 -3.21 10.90 9.88
C PHE A 476 -4.03 12.08 9.32
N PRO A 477 -4.26 13.13 10.10
CA PRO A 477 -5.05 14.26 9.65
C PRO A 477 -4.35 15.04 8.54
N VAL A 478 -5.11 15.92 7.86
CA VAL A 478 -4.56 16.89 6.91
C VAL A 478 -3.69 17.89 7.68
N GLU A 479 -2.41 17.98 7.28
CA GLU A 479 -1.45 18.90 7.90
C GLU A 479 -1.30 20.15 7.04
N VAL A 480 -1.64 21.30 7.62
CA VAL A 480 -1.43 22.60 6.99
C VAL A 480 0.00 23.05 7.28
N MET A 481 0.83 23.11 6.24
CA MET A 481 2.23 23.57 6.34
C MET A 481 2.29 25.10 6.47
N ARG A 482 1.51 25.78 5.63
CA ARG A 482 1.41 27.26 5.62
C ARG A 482 -0.06 27.66 5.44
N PRO A 483 -0.61 28.44 6.34
CA PRO A 483 -2.00 28.92 6.21
C PRO A 483 -2.19 29.76 4.94
N GLN A 484 -1.16 30.55 4.57
CA GLN A 484 -1.17 31.42 3.40
C GLN A 484 0.26 31.59 2.89
N ILE A 485 0.51 31.32 1.60
CA ILE A 485 1.83 31.46 0.96
C ILE A 485 2.05 32.87 0.37
N ALA A 486 0.98 33.58 -0.01
CA ALA A 486 1.00 34.93 -0.55
C ALA A 486 -0.36 35.59 -0.33
N LYS A 487 -0.47 36.91 -0.52
CA LYS A 487 -1.71 37.67 -0.39
C LYS A 487 -2.81 37.12 -1.28
N GLU A 488 -4.04 37.08 -0.82
CA GLU A 488 -5.18 36.53 -1.55
C GLU A 488 -5.34 37.16 -2.95
N LYS A 489 -5.14 38.50 -3.05
CA LYS A 489 -5.16 39.21 -4.31
C LYS A 489 -4.13 38.68 -5.28
N SER A 490 -2.87 38.50 -4.85
CA SER A 490 -1.75 38.00 -5.69
C SER A 490 -2.00 36.57 -6.14
N ILE A 491 -2.59 35.73 -5.28
CA ILE A 491 -2.99 34.36 -5.63
C ILE A 491 -4.07 34.37 -6.73
N LYS A 492 -5.14 35.17 -6.58
CA LYS A 492 -6.23 35.25 -7.57
C LYS A 492 -5.75 35.75 -8.92
N GLU A 493 -4.86 36.78 -8.92
CA GLU A 493 -4.25 37.28 -10.14
C GLU A 493 -3.43 36.19 -10.84
N LEU A 494 -2.61 35.46 -10.08
CA LEU A 494 -1.85 34.34 -10.62
C LEU A 494 -2.75 33.19 -11.14
N GLN A 495 -3.83 32.84 -10.40
CA GLN A 495 -4.80 31.84 -10.85
C GLN A 495 -5.40 32.20 -12.21
N THR A 496 -5.82 33.45 -12.38
CA THR A 496 -6.34 33.96 -13.67
C THR A 496 -5.31 33.84 -14.79
N ILE A 497 -4.07 34.21 -14.52
CA ILE A 497 -3.00 34.13 -15.53
C ILE A 497 -2.70 32.68 -15.90
N LEU A 498 -2.68 31.74 -14.92
CA LEU A 498 -2.44 30.31 -15.18
C LEU A 498 -3.58 29.69 -15.99
N GLU A 499 -4.82 30.09 -15.80
CA GLU A 499 -5.93 29.68 -16.66
C GLU A 499 -5.73 30.18 -18.09
N GLN A 500 -5.29 31.43 -18.25
CA GLN A 500 -5.00 32.03 -19.55
C GLN A 500 -3.79 31.41 -20.27
N VAL A 501 -2.80 30.87 -19.55
CA VAL A 501 -1.73 30.04 -20.15
C VAL A 501 -2.30 28.88 -20.93
N VAL A 502 -3.42 28.30 -20.46
CA VAL A 502 -4.08 27.15 -21.09
C VAL A 502 -5.09 27.60 -22.15
N SER A 503 -5.92 28.61 -21.85
CA SER A 503 -6.96 29.04 -22.80
C SER A 503 -6.39 29.84 -24.00
N VAL A 504 -5.38 30.67 -23.79
CA VAL A 504 -4.79 31.56 -24.82
C VAL A 504 -3.37 31.19 -25.15
N GLY A 505 -2.55 30.78 -24.17
CA GLY A 505 -1.10 30.63 -24.27
C GLY A 505 -0.62 29.31 -24.85
N LEU A 506 0.60 28.90 -24.41
CA LEU A 506 1.29 27.69 -24.90
C LEU A 506 0.77 26.40 -24.24
N GLY A 507 -0.13 26.48 -23.27
CA GLY A 507 -0.69 25.34 -22.55
C GLY A 507 -1.92 24.68 -23.18
N ARG A 508 -2.37 25.13 -24.34
CA ARG A 508 -3.65 24.73 -24.97
C ARG A 508 -3.87 23.23 -25.07
N LYS A 509 -2.82 22.44 -25.28
CA LYS A 509 -2.91 20.97 -25.39
C LYS A 509 -3.26 20.28 -24.06
N ALA A 510 -3.08 20.95 -22.93
CA ALA A 510 -3.49 20.46 -21.62
C ALA A 510 -4.95 20.85 -21.28
N GLY A 511 -5.57 21.73 -22.05
CA GLY A 511 -6.93 22.21 -21.83
C GLY A 511 -8.00 21.20 -22.18
N SER A 512 -9.16 21.32 -21.57
CA SER A 512 -10.36 20.51 -21.78
C SER A 512 -11.46 21.35 -22.45
N PRO A 513 -12.29 20.78 -23.32
CA PRO A 513 -13.53 21.43 -23.78
C PRO A 513 -14.63 21.41 -22.70
N ASN A 514 -14.51 20.57 -21.67
CA ASN A 514 -15.58 20.27 -20.70
C ASN A 514 -15.42 21.08 -19.40
N PHE A 515 -14.20 21.49 -19.06
CA PHE A 515 -13.88 22.26 -17.86
C PHE A 515 -12.62 23.12 -18.07
N LYS A 516 -12.47 24.14 -17.27
CA LYS A 516 -11.28 25.00 -17.32
C LYS A 516 -10.09 24.31 -16.65
N VAL A 517 -8.93 24.52 -17.24
CA VAL A 517 -7.63 24.05 -16.71
C VAL A 517 -6.72 25.27 -16.49
N ALA A 518 -6.01 25.28 -15.38
CA ALA A 518 -4.98 26.26 -15.10
C ALA A 518 -3.61 25.55 -14.95
N GLY A 519 -2.57 26.11 -15.55
CA GLY A 519 -1.26 25.47 -15.43
C GLY A 519 -0.15 26.17 -16.23
N LYS A 520 1.02 25.56 -16.24
CA LYS A 520 2.22 26.08 -16.90
C LYS A 520 3.01 24.98 -17.56
N THR A 521 3.43 25.24 -18.78
CA THR A 521 4.37 24.41 -19.56
C THR A 521 5.81 24.66 -19.14
N GLY A 522 6.64 23.62 -19.14
CA GLY A 522 8.08 23.69 -18.92
C GLY A 522 8.86 22.97 -20.02
N THR A 523 9.99 23.54 -20.38
CA THR A 523 10.99 22.88 -21.21
C THR A 523 12.35 23.38 -20.75
N ALA A 524 13.10 22.52 -20.06
CA ALA A 524 14.43 22.83 -19.55
C ALA A 524 15.46 21.87 -20.15
N GLN A 525 16.70 22.32 -20.28
CA GLN A 525 17.83 21.44 -20.60
C GLN A 525 18.30 20.77 -19.29
N ILE A 526 18.60 19.49 -19.33
CA ILE A 526 19.13 18.77 -18.18
C ILE A 526 20.65 18.85 -18.21
N SER A 527 21.23 19.37 -17.12
CA SER A 527 22.68 19.39 -16.92
C SER A 527 23.22 17.99 -16.63
N LYS A 528 24.31 17.61 -17.26
CA LYS A 528 25.04 16.36 -17.01
C LYS A 528 26.20 16.57 -16.01
N GLY A 529 25.96 17.35 -14.98
CA GLY A 529 26.95 17.67 -13.95
C GLY A 529 28.14 18.45 -14.53
N ALA A 530 29.36 18.01 -14.28
CA ALA A 530 30.59 18.67 -14.78
C ALA A 530 30.65 18.80 -16.30
N GLY A 531 29.90 17.97 -17.07
CA GLY A 531 29.81 18.02 -18.51
C GLY A 531 28.88 19.12 -19.04
N GLY A 532 28.12 19.82 -18.19
CA GLY A 532 27.17 20.86 -18.57
C GLY A 532 26.00 20.34 -19.40
N TYR A 533 25.40 21.20 -20.24
CA TYR A 533 24.17 20.92 -21.00
C TYR A 533 24.39 20.25 -22.36
N LYS A 534 25.61 20.28 -22.94
CA LYS A 534 25.87 19.87 -24.31
C LYS A 534 26.70 18.60 -24.49
N ASN A 535 27.27 18.05 -23.43
CA ASN A 535 28.16 16.90 -23.52
C ASN A 535 27.39 15.62 -23.86
N GLY A 536 27.67 15.02 -25.02
CA GLY A 536 27.01 13.77 -25.48
C GLY A 536 25.53 13.91 -25.88
N GLY A 537 25.14 15.10 -26.40
CA GLY A 537 23.77 15.44 -26.81
C GLY A 537 22.96 16.14 -25.70
N THR A 538 21.96 16.91 -26.07
CA THR A 538 21.12 17.67 -25.15
C THR A 538 19.95 16.80 -24.69
N ASN A 539 19.82 16.62 -23.39
CA ASN A 539 18.63 16.04 -22.77
C ASN A 539 17.70 17.16 -22.28
N TYR A 540 16.43 16.92 -22.40
CA TYR A 540 15.38 17.86 -22.03
C TYR A 540 14.48 17.30 -20.96
N LEU A 541 14.11 18.13 -20.00
CA LEU A 541 12.98 17.93 -19.12
C LEU A 541 11.80 18.72 -19.68
N VAL A 542 10.82 18.03 -20.22
CA VAL A 542 9.55 18.62 -20.62
C VAL A 542 8.54 18.40 -19.51
N SER A 543 7.78 19.42 -19.14
CA SER A 543 6.86 19.33 -18.02
C SER A 543 5.59 20.16 -18.24
N PHE A 544 4.54 19.75 -17.54
CA PHE A 544 3.32 20.53 -17.35
C PHE A 544 2.89 20.39 -15.89
N ALA A 545 2.66 21.51 -15.21
CA ALA A 545 2.13 21.52 -13.85
C ALA A 545 0.89 22.43 -13.79
N GLY A 546 -0.17 21.96 -13.15
CA GLY A 546 -1.42 22.70 -13.13
C GLY A 546 -2.45 22.06 -12.22
N TYR A 547 -3.71 22.53 -12.35
CA TYR A 547 -4.84 22.05 -11.56
C TYR A 547 -6.15 22.15 -12.36
N PHE A 548 -7.12 21.38 -11.94
CA PHE A 548 -8.42 21.28 -12.58
C PHE A 548 -9.53 20.87 -11.59
N PRO A 549 -10.82 21.29 -11.84
CA PRO A 549 -11.20 22.41 -12.69
C PRO A 549 -10.59 23.72 -12.18
N ALA A 550 -10.31 24.70 -13.06
CA ALA A 550 -9.63 25.94 -12.64
C ALA A 550 -10.51 26.87 -11.78
N ASP A 551 -11.83 26.86 -11.98
CA ASP A 551 -12.83 27.63 -11.27
C ASP A 551 -13.23 27.05 -9.91
N ALA A 552 -13.13 25.71 -9.75
CA ALA A 552 -13.38 25.00 -8.49
C ALA A 552 -12.35 23.88 -8.32
N PRO A 553 -11.07 24.20 -7.97
CA PRO A 553 -9.98 23.26 -8.01
C PRO A 553 -10.19 22.04 -7.10
N GLN A 554 -10.22 20.85 -7.69
CA GLN A 554 -10.33 19.58 -6.98
C GLN A 554 -8.99 18.85 -6.96
N TYR A 555 -8.30 18.83 -8.09
CA TYR A 555 -7.03 18.12 -8.24
C TYR A 555 -5.95 19.02 -8.84
N SER A 556 -4.73 18.88 -8.34
CA SER A 556 -3.52 19.37 -8.98
C SER A 556 -2.74 18.20 -9.57
N CYS A 557 -2.07 18.43 -10.70
CA CYS A 557 -1.30 17.40 -11.38
C CYS A 557 -0.01 17.99 -11.96
N ILE A 558 1.06 17.20 -11.92
CA ILE A 558 2.31 17.48 -12.61
C ILE A 558 2.72 16.29 -13.45
N VAL A 559 3.13 16.55 -14.68
CA VAL A 559 3.74 15.57 -15.59
C VAL A 559 5.12 16.05 -15.97
N CYS A 560 6.14 15.22 -15.77
CA CYS A 560 7.53 15.49 -16.12
C CYS A 560 8.07 14.35 -16.99
N ILE A 561 8.64 14.64 -18.13
CA ILE A 561 9.25 13.66 -19.03
C ILE A 561 10.66 14.08 -19.37
N GLN A 562 11.60 13.18 -19.16
CA GLN A 562 13.00 13.35 -19.60
C GLN A 562 13.19 12.65 -20.94
N LYS A 563 13.69 13.35 -21.92
CA LYS A 563 13.98 12.80 -23.26
C LYS A 563 15.23 13.39 -23.89
N SER A 564 15.83 12.64 -24.78
CA SER A 564 16.98 13.06 -25.55
C SER A 564 16.57 13.76 -26.86
N GLY A 565 17.26 14.81 -27.20
CA GLY A 565 17.10 15.50 -28.48
C GLY A 565 15.80 16.28 -28.68
N LEU A 566 15.68 16.89 -29.83
CA LEU A 566 14.49 17.62 -30.30
C LEU A 566 13.59 16.69 -31.15
N PRO A 567 12.30 16.97 -31.29
CA PRO A 567 11.55 18.05 -30.64
C PRO A 567 11.35 17.82 -29.15
N ALA A 568 11.29 18.92 -28.37
CA ALA A 568 11.02 18.87 -26.92
C ALA A 568 10.04 20.01 -26.57
N SER A 569 8.85 19.67 -26.12
CA SER A 569 7.80 20.64 -25.81
C SER A 569 6.95 20.16 -24.65
N GLY A 570 6.98 20.88 -23.53
CA GLY A 570 6.14 20.58 -22.38
C GLY A 570 4.65 20.70 -22.67
N GLY A 571 4.26 21.65 -23.53
CA GLY A 571 2.84 21.82 -23.89
C GLY A 571 2.27 20.68 -24.73
N THR A 572 3.04 20.13 -25.68
CA THR A 572 2.56 19.06 -26.58
C THR A 572 2.75 17.67 -26.01
N MET A 573 3.79 17.40 -25.23
CA MET A 573 4.10 16.10 -24.66
C MET A 573 3.46 15.95 -23.27
N SER A 574 4.02 16.59 -22.26
CA SER A 574 3.49 16.51 -20.90
C SER A 574 2.08 17.10 -20.74
N GLY A 575 1.73 18.12 -21.57
CA GLY A 575 0.38 18.69 -21.62
C GLY A 575 -0.66 17.72 -22.16
N LYS A 576 -0.30 16.86 -23.13
CA LYS A 576 -1.18 15.78 -23.64
C LYS A 576 -1.50 14.76 -22.54
N VAL A 577 -0.47 14.29 -21.84
CA VAL A 577 -0.67 13.35 -20.70
C VAL A 577 -1.51 13.98 -19.59
N PHE A 578 -1.25 15.25 -19.25
CA PHE A 578 -2.07 15.98 -18.28
C PHE A 578 -3.54 16.07 -18.72
N HIS A 579 -3.80 16.36 -19.99
CA HIS A 579 -5.15 16.38 -20.57
C HIS A 579 -5.85 15.03 -20.40
N GLU A 580 -5.21 13.93 -20.80
CA GLU A 580 -5.77 12.58 -20.69
C GLU A 580 -6.09 12.21 -19.23
N ILE A 581 -5.18 12.52 -18.29
CA ILE A 581 -5.38 12.30 -16.87
C ILE A 581 -6.56 13.13 -16.35
N SER A 582 -6.60 14.44 -16.67
CA SER A 582 -7.65 15.34 -16.16
C SER A 582 -9.02 15.00 -16.72
N GLU A 583 -9.13 14.72 -18.02
CA GLU A 583 -10.38 14.28 -18.65
C GLU A 583 -10.87 12.94 -18.06
N GLY A 584 -9.99 11.97 -17.92
CA GLY A 584 -10.37 10.66 -17.39
C GLY A 584 -10.82 10.73 -15.92
N ILE A 585 -10.17 11.54 -15.07
CA ILE A 585 -10.58 11.75 -13.67
C ILE A 585 -11.94 12.45 -13.62
N MET A 586 -12.14 13.53 -14.38
CA MET A 586 -13.42 14.26 -14.37
C MET A 586 -14.56 13.42 -14.94
N ALA A 587 -14.30 12.61 -15.99
CA ALA A 587 -15.30 11.69 -16.53
C ALA A 587 -15.72 10.60 -15.52
N GLN A 588 -14.79 10.14 -14.68
CA GLN A 588 -15.11 9.20 -13.60
C GLN A 588 -15.98 9.85 -12.52
N SER A 589 -15.69 11.10 -12.15
CA SER A 589 -16.48 11.86 -11.17
C SER A 589 -17.91 12.06 -11.67
N LEU A 590 -18.10 12.45 -12.93
CA LEU A 590 -19.43 12.60 -13.55
C LEU A 590 -20.22 11.27 -13.56
N LYS A 591 -19.54 10.13 -13.78
CA LYS A 591 -20.20 8.82 -13.71
C LYS A 591 -20.66 8.46 -12.29
N LEU A 592 -19.94 8.88 -11.26
CA LEU A 592 -20.32 8.71 -9.86
C LEU A 592 -21.53 9.59 -9.51
N ASP A 593 -21.53 10.85 -9.92
CA ASP A 593 -22.65 11.78 -9.72
C ASP A 593 -23.93 11.33 -10.44
N VAL A 594 -23.81 10.77 -11.64
CA VAL A 594 -24.95 10.19 -12.37
C VAL A 594 -25.49 8.93 -11.69
N LYS A 595 -24.65 8.17 -10.93
CA LYS A 595 -25.12 7.05 -10.10
C LYS A 595 -25.91 7.55 -8.89
N ASP A 596 -25.48 8.61 -8.25
CA ASP A 596 -26.17 9.21 -7.09
C ASP A 596 -27.49 9.89 -7.51
N ALA A 597 -27.56 10.46 -8.72
CA ALA A 597 -28.81 11.01 -9.27
C ALA A 597 -29.81 9.95 -9.73
N ARG A 598 -29.43 8.68 -9.80
CA ARG A 598 -30.31 7.55 -10.15
C ARG A 598 -30.78 6.77 -8.92
N ASP A 599 -31.14 7.44 -7.87
CA ASP A 599 -31.73 6.84 -6.65
C ASP A 599 -33.13 6.24 -6.87
N SER A 600 -33.47 5.92 -8.12
CA SER A 600 -34.64 5.12 -8.53
C SER A 600 -34.27 3.83 -9.28
N ALA A 601 -32.98 3.47 -9.35
CA ALA A 601 -32.61 2.19 -9.94
C ALA A 601 -33.01 1.06 -8.99
N SER A 602 -33.76 0.12 -9.48
CA SER A 602 -34.17 -1.10 -8.79
C SER A 602 -32.96 -1.77 -8.15
N VAL A 603 -32.82 -1.67 -6.80
CA VAL A 603 -31.84 -2.45 -6.07
C VAL A 603 -32.13 -3.91 -6.34
N PHE A 604 -31.19 -4.62 -6.97
CA PHE A 604 -31.31 -6.05 -7.15
C PHE A 604 -31.18 -6.70 -5.78
N LEU A 605 -32.29 -7.16 -5.21
CA LEU A 605 -32.26 -7.87 -3.94
C LEU A 605 -31.62 -9.25 -4.13
N PRO A 606 -30.50 -9.53 -3.45
CA PRO A 606 -29.90 -10.85 -3.52
C PRO A 606 -30.82 -11.92 -2.95
N ASP A 607 -30.62 -13.16 -3.33
CA ASP A 607 -31.29 -14.30 -2.70
C ASP A 607 -30.60 -14.59 -1.36
N VAL A 608 -31.20 -14.10 -0.28
CA VAL A 608 -30.61 -14.23 1.07
C VAL A 608 -31.02 -15.58 1.66
N LYS A 609 -30.02 -16.36 2.05
CA LYS A 609 -30.27 -17.66 2.70
C LYS A 609 -30.78 -17.46 4.14
N SER A 610 -31.69 -18.31 4.58
CA SER A 610 -32.07 -18.44 5.98
C SER A 610 -30.86 -18.91 6.80
N GLY A 611 -30.91 -18.76 8.11
CA GLY A 611 -29.82 -19.15 9.01
C GLY A 611 -29.54 -18.08 10.06
N ASN A 612 -28.29 -17.62 10.18
CA ASN A 612 -27.93 -16.54 11.09
C ASN A 612 -28.38 -15.19 10.52
N ILE A 613 -29.61 -14.80 10.86
CA ILE A 613 -30.22 -13.55 10.37
C ILE A 613 -29.60 -12.28 10.98
N LEU A 614 -28.91 -12.36 12.10
CA LEU A 614 -28.17 -11.24 12.67
C LEU A 614 -26.97 -10.88 11.77
N ALA A 615 -26.24 -11.89 11.30
CA ALA A 615 -25.14 -11.69 10.35
C ALA A 615 -25.67 -11.20 8.99
N ALA A 616 -26.82 -11.74 8.53
CA ALA A 616 -27.45 -11.29 7.30
C ALA A 616 -27.88 -9.82 7.38
N ASP A 617 -28.46 -9.36 8.47
CA ASP A 617 -28.85 -7.96 8.69
C ASP A 617 -27.63 -7.02 8.64
N TYR A 618 -26.53 -7.43 9.31
CA TYR A 618 -25.29 -6.67 9.27
C TYR A 618 -24.76 -6.49 7.84
N VAL A 619 -24.66 -7.58 7.08
CA VAL A 619 -24.15 -7.54 5.71
C VAL A 619 -25.06 -6.72 4.79
N LEU A 620 -26.37 -6.94 4.85
CA LEU A 620 -27.34 -6.24 4.00
C LEU A 620 -27.34 -4.73 4.24
N LYS A 621 -27.27 -4.30 5.50
CA LYS A 621 -27.14 -2.87 5.85
C LYS A 621 -25.87 -2.24 5.32
N HIS A 622 -24.72 -2.96 5.37
CA HIS A 622 -23.45 -2.47 4.79
C HIS A 622 -23.46 -2.43 3.26
N LEU A 623 -24.31 -3.22 2.62
CA LEU A 623 -24.57 -3.16 1.18
C LEU A 623 -25.64 -2.12 0.79
N GLY A 624 -26.16 -1.34 1.74
CA GLY A 624 -27.20 -0.34 1.50
C GLY A 624 -28.58 -0.94 1.21
N ILE A 625 -28.81 -2.21 1.56
CA ILE A 625 -30.08 -2.91 1.35
C ILE A 625 -30.94 -2.78 2.60
N ASN A 626 -32.15 -2.26 2.42
CA ASN A 626 -33.11 -2.11 3.52
C ASN A 626 -33.57 -3.47 4.07
N THR A 627 -33.48 -3.63 5.40
CA THR A 627 -33.97 -4.82 6.12
C THR A 627 -35.12 -4.45 7.04
N ALA A 628 -36.07 -5.38 7.22
CA ALA A 628 -37.04 -5.33 8.30
C ALA A 628 -36.84 -6.54 9.21
N THR A 629 -36.92 -6.30 10.51
CA THR A 629 -36.69 -7.33 11.52
C THR A 629 -37.88 -7.38 12.50
N ASN A 630 -38.27 -8.58 12.95
CA ASN A 630 -39.27 -8.79 14.00
C ASN A 630 -38.62 -9.05 15.38
N TRP A 631 -37.35 -8.64 15.54
CA TRP A 631 -36.58 -8.87 16.76
C TRP A 631 -35.71 -7.66 17.06
N SER A 632 -35.34 -7.51 18.35
CA SER A 632 -34.33 -6.56 18.80
C SER A 632 -33.10 -7.35 19.27
N GLY A 633 -31.94 -7.01 18.73
CA GLY A 633 -30.67 -7.64 19.09
C GLY A 633 -29.51 -6.70 18.84
N SER A 634 -28.46 -6.82 19.67
CA SER A 634 -27.22 -6.05 19.49
C SER A 634 -26.16 -6.94 18.85
N TYR A 635 -25.46 -6.40 17.86
CA TYR A 635 -24.28 -7.04 17.27
C TYR A 635 -23.15 -7.24 18.30
N ALA A 636 -23.14 -6.45 19.36
CA ALA A 636 -22.12 -6.49 20.41
C ALA A 636 -22.13 -7.77 21.24
N THR A 637 -23.23 -8.53 21.29
CA THR A 637 -23.32 -9.76 22.08
C THR A 637 -22.71 -10.98 21.40
N GLY A 638 -22.47 -10.92 20.08
CA GLY A 638 -21.90 -12.02 19.29
C GLY A 638 -22.75 -13.29 19.18
N ASN A 639 -23.92 -13.34 19.83
CA ASN A 639 -24.79 -14.50 19.80
C ASN A 639 -25.63 -14.55 18.52
N PRO A 640 -25.60 -15.66 17.75
CA PRO A 640 -26.36 -15.77 16.51
C PRO A 640 -27.87 -15.75 16.77
N ILE A 641 -28.61 -15.03 15.95
CA ILE A 641 -30.08 -15.06 15.90
C ILE A 641 -30.47 -15.89 14.69
N TRP A 642 -31.19 -16.97 14.92
CA TRP A 642 -31.60 -17.91 13.88
C TRP A 642 -33.00 -17.59 13.36
N GLY A 643 -33.17 -17.65 12.04
CA GLY A 643 -34.47 -17.34 11.45
C GLY A 643 -34.48 -17.44 9.93
N LYS A 644 -35.58 -17.00 9.33
CA LYS A 644 -35.81 -16.99 7.88
C LYS A 644 -35.54 -15.62 7.27
N ALA A 645 -35.08 -15.63 6.03
CA ALA A 645 -34.93 -14.46 5.19
C ALA A 645 -35.92 -14.57 4.01
N GLU A 646 -36.74 -13.56 3.83
CA GLU A 646 -37.76 -13.50 2.75
C GLU A 646 -37.66 -12.16 2.03
N LYS A 647 -37.94 -12.14 0.72
CA LYS A 647 -37.99 -10.88 -0.05
C LYS A 647 -39.37 -10.24 0.15
N GLU A 648 -39.41 -9.00 0.60
CA GLU A 648 -40.59 -8.18 0.68
C GLU A 648 -40.59 -7.16 -0.47
N GLY A 649 -41.28 -7.51 -1.54
CA GLY A 649 -41.31 -6.72 -2.77
C GLY A 649 -39.96 -6.65 -3.48
N LYS A 650 -39.68 -5.49 -4.12
CA LYS A 650 -38.42 -5.28 -4.88
C LYS A 650 -37.34 -4.46 -4.12
N LYS A 651 -37.59 -4.03 -2.88
CA LYS A 651 -36.76 -3.04 -2.21
C LYS A 651 -36.32 -3.42 -0.80
N LYS A 652 -36.78 -4.54 -0.24
CA LYS A 652 -36.60 -4.85 1.17
C LYS A 652 -36.45 -6.35 1.42
N VAL A 653 -35.61 -6.73 2.38
CA VAL A 653 -35.48 -8.11 2.89
C VAL A 653 -36.06 -8.18 4.30
N LEU A 654 -37.02 -9.09 4.50
CA LEU A 654 -37.63 -9.36 5.78
C LEU A 654 -36.84 -10.48 6.46
N LEU A 655 -36.32 -10.21 7.67
CA LEU A 655 -35.59 -11.15 8.48
C LEU A 655 -36.44 -11.52 9.70
N ILE A 656 -36.96 -12.75 9.71
CA ILE A 656 -37.92 -13.23 10.70
C ILE A 656 -37.25 -14.19 11.68
N LYS A 657 -37.18 -13.81 12.95
CA LYS A 657 -36.69 -14.72 14.00
C LYS A 657 -37.70 -15.84 14.20
N GLU A 658 -37.26 -17.09 14.06
CA GLU A 658 -38.07 -18.26 14.29
C GLU A 658 -37.99 -18.74 15.75
N LYS A 659 -39.08 -19.35 16.25
CA LYS A 659 -39.08 -20.09 17.51
C LYS A 659 -38.13 -21.27 17.39
N GLN A 660 -37.10 -21.28 18.22
CA GLN A 660 -36.20 -22.41 18.26
C GLN A 660 -36.93 -23.62 18.88
N TYR A 661 -36.85 -24.75 18.21
CA TYR A 661 -37.23 -26.03 18.80
C TYR A 661 -36.38 -26.33 20.04
N SER A 662 -36.93 -27.10 20.97
CA SER A 662 -36.17 -27.50 22.15
C SER A 662 -34.84 -28.14 21.79
N LYS A 663 -33.83 -28.08 22.68
CA LYS A 663 -32.50 -28.67 22.43
C LYS A 663 -32.56 -30.17 22.10
N ASN A 664 -33.61 -30.85 22.47
CA ASN A 664 -33.80 -32.30 22.27
C ASN A 664 -34.68 -32.63 21.05
N ALA A 665 -35.02 -31.65 20.24
CA ALA A 665 -35.82 -31.82 19.01
C ALA A 665 -35.02 -31.46 17.77
N VAL A 666 -35.28 -32.17 16.65
CA VAL A 666 -34.71 -31.94 15.35
C VAL A 666 -35.04 -30.51 14.87
N PRO A 667 -34.08 -29.67 14.52
CA PRO A 667 -34.34 -28.32 14.03
C PRO A 667 -34.85 -28.35 12.60
N ASP A 668 -35.60 -27.30 12.19
CA ASP A 668 -35.87 -27.02 10.81
C ASP A 668 -34.68 -26.21 10.24
N VAL A 669 -34.03 -26.76 9.22
CA VAL A 669 -32.90 -26.09 8.53
C VAL A 669 -33.21 -25.77 7.07
N SER A 670 -34.48 -25.82 6.68
CA SER A 670 -34.93 -25.48 5.33
C SER A 670 -34.58 -24.04 4.97
N GLY A 671 -34.05 -23.81 3.78
CA GLY A 671 -33.61 -22.51 3.29
C GLY A 671 -32.27 -22.03 3.84
N MET A 672 -31.64 -22.77 4.78
CA MET A 672 -30.33 -22.42 5.31
C MET A 672 -29.20 -22.78 4.37
N GLY A 673 -28.09 -22.04 4.45
CA GLY A 673 -26.84 -22.43 3.80
C GLY A 673 -26.23 -23.67 4.48
N ALA A 674 -25.40 -24.44 3.77
CA ALA A 674 -24.78 -25.67 4.27
C ALA A 674 -24.12 -25.48 5.66
N ARG A 675 -23.34 -24.41 5.83
CA ARG A 675 -22.62 -24.13 7.08
C ARG A 675 -23.55 -23.97 8.28
N ASP A 676 -24.59 -23.17 8.11
CA ASP A 676 -25.55 -22.90 9.19
C ASP A 676 -26.39 -24.14 9.50
N ALA A 677 -26.80 -24.90 8.48
CA ALA A 677 -27.54 -26.14 8.64
C ALA A 677 -26.71 -27.21 9.37
N ILE A 678 -25.45 -27.41 9.04
CA ILE A 678 -24.54 -28.31 9.74
C ILE A 678 -24.43 -27.90 11.20
N PHE A 679 -24.14 -26.63 11.47
CA PHE A 679 -23.98 -26.11 12.82
C PHE A 679 -25.24 -26.37 13.67
N MET A 680 -26.42 -26.10 13.11
CA MET A 680 -27.70 -26.30 13.80
C MET A 680 -27.98 -27.78 14.13
N MET A 681 -27.61 -28.69 13.24
CA MET A 681 -27.79 -30.13 13.43
C MET A 681 -26.76 -30.73 14.41
N GLU A 682 -25.46 -30.44 14.15
CA GLU A 682 -24.36 -31.05 14.87
C GLU A 682 -24.23 -30.52 16.31
N SER A 683 -24.57 -29.23 16.55
CA SER A 683 -24.69 -28.70 17.92
C SER A 683 -25.75 -29.41 18.79
N ARG A 684 -26.66 -30.17 18.18
CA ARG A 684 -27.66 -30.99 18.83
C ARG A 684 -27.32 -32.48 18.78
N GLY A 685 -26.12 -32.86 18.31
CA GLY A 685 -25.64 -34.24 18.27
C GLY A 685 -26.16 -35.09 17.11
N ILE A 686 -26.73 -34.45 16.06
CA ILE A 686 -27.19 -35.09 14.82
C ILE A 686 -26.06 -35.00 13.80
N LYS A 687 -25.54 -36.12 13.32
CA LYS A 687 -24.56 -36.13 12.21
C LYS A 687 -25.23 -35.73 10.90
N THR A 688 -24.53 -34.99 10.04
CA THR A 688 -25.07 -34.52 8.78
C THR A 688 -24.35 -35.15 7.56
N ARG A 689 -25.14 -35.45 6.51
CA ARG A 689 -24.64 -35.78 5.18
C ARG A 689 -25.23 -34.76 4.19
N ILE A 690 -24.42 -34.17 3.35
CA ILE A 690 -24.81 -33.10 2.44
C ILE A 690 -24.72 -33.59 1.00
N TYR A 691 -25.78 -33.31 0.22
CA TYR A 691 -25.86 -33.56 -1.21
C TYR A 691 -26.23 -32.26 -1.92
N GLY A 692 -25.45 -31.85 -2.91
CA GLY A 692 -25.68 -30.63 -3.71
C GLY A 692 -25.00 -29.39 -3.16
N ARG A 693 -25.39 -28.23 -3.68
CA ARG A 693 -24.86 -26.89 -3.35
C ARG A 693 -26.00 -25.89 -3.26
N GLY A 694 -25.81 -24.81 -2.47
CA GLY A 694 -26.81 -23.75 -2.38
C GLY A 694 -27.45 -23.68 -0.99
N LYS A 695 -28.79 -23.75 -0.93
CA LYS A 695 -29.61 -23.75 0.28
C LYS A 695 -30.29 -25.11 0.48
N VAL A 696 -30.57 -25.49 1.70
CA VAL A 696 -31.26 -26.73 2.05
C VAL A 696 -32.70 -26.65 1.51
N VAL A 697 -33.05 -27.56 0.60
CA VAL A 697 -34.40 -27.73 0.06
C VAL A 697 -35.12 -28.92 0.69
N LYS A 698 -34.36 -29.91 1.23
CA LYS A 698 -34.95 -31.09 1.87
C LYS A 698 -34.04 -31.59 2.99
N GLN A 699 -34.63 -31.98 4.12
CA GLN A 699 -33.98 -32.69 5.20
C GLN A 699 -34.69 -34.04 5.46
N SER A 700 -33.92 -35.10 5.78
CA SER A 700 -34.47 -36.45 5.95
C SER A 700 -35.16 -36.67 7.28
N LEU A 701 -34.81 -35.89 8.29
CA LEU A 701 -35.43 -35.94 9.61
C LEU A 701 -36.52 -34.89 9.73
N VAL A 702 -37.70 -35.26 10.23
CA VAL A 702 -38.83 -34.35 10.38
C VAL A 702 -38.56 -33.35 11.52
N PRO A 703 -38.66 -32.00 11.24
CA PRO A 703 -38.52 -30.98 12.27
C PRO A 703 -39.46 -31.21 13.48
N GLY A 704 -38.95 -30.90 14.67
CA GLY A 704 -39.72 -31.05 15.91
C GLY A 704 -39.74 -32.45 16.50
N THR A 705 -39.30 -33.49 15.83
CA THR A 705 -39.20 -34.85 16.34
C THR A 705 -38.09 -34.98 17.39
N ARG A 706 -38.24 -35.90 18.35
CA ARG A 706 -37.24 -36.12 19.40
C ARG A 706 -35.97 -36.74 18.84
N ILE A 707 -34.81 -36.17 19.19
CA ILE A 707 -33.49 -36.63 18.74
C ILE A 707 -33.16 -37.98 19.41
N LYS A 708 -32.70 -38.96 18.65
CA LYS A 708 -32.15 -40.24 19.11
C LYS A 708 -30.62 -40.20 18.95
N LYS A 709 -29.91 -40.81 19.92
CA LYS A 709 -28.42 -40.85 19.88
C LYS A 709 -27.92 -41.56 18.61
N GLY A 710 -27.00 -40.90 17.89
CA GLY A 710 -26.38 -41.45 16.68
C GLY A 710 -27.16 -41.27 15.39
N GLN A 711 -28.27 -40.49 15.38
CA GLN A 711 -29.02 -40.19 14.15
C GLN A 711 -28.16 -39.40 13.13
N VAL A 712 -28.39 -39.72 11.86
CA VAL A 712 -27.79 -39.00 10.71
C VAL A 712 -28.93 -38.32 9.96
N CYS A 713 -28.78 -37.06 9.65
CA CYS A 713 -29.68 -36.30 8.81
C CYS A 713 -29.04 -36.07 7.41
N GLU A 714 -29.74 -36.47 6.38
CA GLU A 714 -29.34 -36.14 5.01
C GLU A 714 -30.00 -34.82 4.59
N LEU A 715 -29.15 -33.92 4.09
CA LEU A 715 -29.57 -32.60 3.66
C LEU A 715 -29.33 -32.50 2.14
N THR A 716 -30.40 -32.25 1.39
CA THR A 716 -30.31 -31.95 -0.04
C THR A 716 -30.30 -30.45 -0.24
N LEU A 717 -29.31 -29.94 -0.95
CA LEU A 717 -29.15 -28.52 -1.24
C LEU A 717 -29.35 -28.27 -2.75
N ASP A 718 -29.95 -27.11 -3.04
CA ASP A 718 -30.12 -26.60 -4.41
C ASP A 718 -29.80 -25.10 -4.45
N LEU A 719 -29.45 -24.57 -5.65
CA LEU A 719 -28.96 -23.18 -5.84
C LEU A 719 -30.07 -22.14 -5.69
#